data_cf8a5b5ff9cbe03dbcc3a1668203bc5e
#
_entry.id   cf8a5b5ff9cbe03dbcc3a1668203bc5e
#
_cell.length_a   1.000
_cell.length_b   1.000
_cell.length_c   1.000
_cell.angle_alpha   90.00
_cell.angle_beta   90.00
_cell.angle_gamma   90.00
#
_symmetry.space_group_name_H-M   'P 1'
#
loop_
_entity.id
_entity.type
_entity.pdbx_description
1 polymer ?
#
loop_
_entity_poly.entity_id
_entity_poly.type
_entity_poly.pdbx_seq_one_letter_code
_entity_poly.pdbx_strand_id
1 'polypeptide(L)'
;MKKAFELTNPDFNLSPMTGMTRRHYIDCARYILERAFTHVTSFDQPLVFPTIPGSKSYPQPNDPPWRTRAHEWEALERTFNLAAPLMHVDPEITIRGIRLRDYYGHHFYNALTPGHPNSLPMPEDLPEATYQFTCEFGGWTRTLLLLPGVLWPHWTKQQQDEAAAAISKWAHHRTTQNNWRLFNICALSFLKLKGYAIDDELLKSHLLWIASYHAGNGWYLEQSYNYYTISLFVVYGTIWNRAFGDRYYPEIAAVLEASFNELFKTYAGFFGRDGFINMWARSICYRLWISGGFPVSFLLKSQPLDPGWARRLCSGSILQFTTREDFYVNDIPALGFYGHREFAIQNYSCPASPFIMFLPFLALALPENSPFWTARENDGLWTELGRQSRRTVLEKPGLVLVNHGGSGASEIISGKVYDDDHNYSKLVFNTHFPWEDHNPRGGTSQEYSFRSLDPRDLRGADINFYLTGRAVDNLVSKTGVFTTSQSILFNGVRAGVLYRQLLMRKPPNNGVGYIIDLAEITVPGGVIRVDRCRLAFEHELTLGHFGLPHVNGARAVVHTFATGPNKALTASIPGRRVAFIAYHGWDDARAQVHRGFNAEADESTVLVAQRKRTAANPAMELLVSVLLHKTDDTAWTTDELAPLQSIKRMEVMPSGSVMGAEITLADGAKYVVDFNEIDGFKSC
;
A
#
# COMPACT_ATOMS: atom_id res chain seq x y z
N MET A 1 -8.99 -18.15 -23.20
CA MET A 1 -9.56 -17.66 -21.90
C MET A 1 -10.01 -16.21 -22.05
N LYS A 2 -11.00 -15.71 -21.31
CA LYS A 2 -11.34 -14.29 -21.27
C LYS A 2 -10.14 -13.51 -20.74
N LYS A 3 -9.94 -12.27 -21.18
CA LYS A 3 -8.76 -11.47 -20.81
C LYS A 3 -8.79 -10.96 -19.36
N ALA A 4 -10.00 -10.85 -18.77
CA ALA A 4 -10.24 -10.44 -17.39
C ALA A 4 -11.34 -11.29 -16.77
N PHE A 5 -11.45 -11.27 -15.44
CA PHE A 5 -12.56 -11.93 -14.75
C PHE A 5 -13.87 -11.19 -15.03
N GLU A 6 -14.90 -11.94 -15.35
CA GLU A 6 -16.25 -11.40 -15.55
C GLU A 6 -17.20 -12.00 -14.51
N LEU A 7 -17.90 -11.12 -13.81
CA LEU A 7 -18.90 -11.52 -12.84
C LEU A 7 -20.15 -12.04 -13.57
N THR A 8 -20.41 -13.33 -13.46
CA THR A 8 -21.55 -13.98 -14.12
C THR A 8 -22.72 -14.15 -13.13
N ASN A 9 -23.93 -13.76 -13.55
CA ASN A 9 -25.13 -13.84 -12.71
C ASN A 9 -24.97 -13.16 -11.35
N PRO A 10 -24.66 -11.85 -11.29
CA PRO A 10 -24.50 -11.13 -10.03
C PRO A 10 -25.79 -11.15 -9.21
N ASP A 11 -25.65 -11.26 -7.89
CA ASP A 11 -26.79 -11.19 -6.97
C ASP A 11 -26.89 -9.81 -6.32
N PHE A 12 -27.58 -8.91 -6.98
CA PHE A 12 -27.80 -7.55 -6.45
C PHE A 12 -28.84 -7.48 -5.33
N ASN A 13 -29.56 -8.58 -5.00
CA ASN A 13 -30.42 -8.62 -3.82
C ASN A 13 -29.60 -8.74 -2.53
N LEU A 14 -28.64 -9.65 -2.51
CA LEU A 14 -27.73 -9.86 -1.39
C LEU A 14 -26.58 -8.86 -1.40
N SER A 15 -26.04 -8.56 -2.56
CA SER A 15 -24.86 -7.71 -2.76
C SER A 15 -25.17 -6.56 -3.72
N PRO A 16 -26.00 -5.58 -3.30
CA PRO A 16 -26.52 -4.54 -4.18
C PRO A 16 -25.44 -3.64 -4.79
N MET A 17 -24.23 -3.60 -4.23
CA MET A 17 -23.14 -2.77 -4.71
C MET A 17 -22.19 -3.55 -5.64
N THR A 18 -21.82 -4.76 -5.25
CA THR A 18 -20.80 -5.53 -5.96
C THR A 18 -21.38 -6.68 -6.79
N GLY A 19 -22.57 -7.15 -6.45
CA GLY A 19 -23.16 -8.37 -7.02
C GLY A 19 -22.45 -9.66 -6.60
N MET A 20 -21.33 -9.58 -5.84
CA MET A 20 -20.52 -10.73 -5.47
C MET A 20 -21.09 -11.51 -4.30
N THR A 21 -21.12 -12.83 -4.43
CA THR A 21 -21.48 -13.78 -3.38
C THR A 21 -20.37 -14.81 -3.20
N ARG A 22 -20.50 -15.72 -2.23
CA ARG A 22 -19.56 -16.82 -2.00
C ARG A 22 -19.24 -17.60 -3.29
N ARG A 23 -20.23 -17.86 -4.14
CA ARG A 23 -20.04 -18.52 -5.43
C ARG A 23 -19.04 -17.74 -6.31
N HIS A 24 -19.17 -16.42 -6.38
CA HIS A 24 -18.30 -15.59 -7.22
C HIS A 24 -16.85 -15.54 -6.70
N TYR A 25 -16.64 -15.69 -5.38
CA TYR A 25 -15.29 -15.89 -4.85
C TYR A 25 -14.69 -17.20 -5.33
N ILE A 26 -15.48 -18.30 -5.32
CA ILE A 26 -15.03 -19.59 -5.88
C ILE A 26 -14.71 -19.46 -7.37
N ASP A 27 -15.62 -18.86 -8.15
CA ASP A 27 -15.43 -18.67 -9.59
C ASP A 27 -14.20 -17.81 -9.92
N CYS A 28 -13.96 -16.73 -9.14
CA CYS A 28 -12.82 -15.86 -9.32
C CYS A 28 -11.51 -16.58 -8.96
N ALA A 29 -11.46 -17.30 -7.84
CA ALA A 29 -10.29 -18.08 -7.44
C ALA A 29 -9.95 -19.16 -8.49
N ARG A 30 -10.95 -19.87 -9.00
CA ARG A 30 -10.79 -20.82 -10.11
C ARG A 30 -10.23 -20.15 -11.37
N TYR A 31 -10.81 -19.03 -11.77
CA TYR A 31 -10.38 -18.27 -12.95
C TYR A 31 -8.91 -17.90 -12.86
N ILE A 32 -8.45 -17.40 -11.70
CA ILE A 32 -7.05 -17.02 -11.49
C ILE A 32 -6.13 -18.23 -11.54
N LEU A 33 -6.51 -19.35 -10.89
CA LEU A 33 -5.72 -20.59 -10.95
C LEU A 33 -5.71 -21.24 -12.32
N GLU A 34 -6.82 -21.21 -13.07
CA GLU A 34 -6.86 -21.71 -14.44
C GLU A 34 -5.89 -20.98 -15.36
N ARG A 35 -5.70 -19.66 -15.13
CA ARG A 35 -4.68 -18.87 -15.83
C ARG A 35 -3.27 -19.28 -15.39
N ALA A 36 -3.02 -19.34 -14.08
CA ALA A 36 -1.72 -19.74 -13.54
C ALA A 36 -1.30 -21.14 -14.04
N PHE A 37 -2.25 -22.07 -14.09
CA PHE A 37 -2.02 -23.45 -14.54
C PHE A 37 -1.89 -23.59 -16.07
N THR A 38 -1.95 -22.50 -16.86
CA THR A 38 -1.50 -22.54 -18.26
C THR A 38 0.01 -22.80 -18.35
N HIS A 39 0.74 -22.50 -17.28
CA HIS A 39 2.18 -22.74 -17.18
C HIS A 39 2.54 -24.17 -16.70
N VAL A 40 1.56 -25.01 -16.40
CA VAL A 40 1.75 -26.44 -16.05
C VAL A 40 1.45 -27.28 -17.25
N THR A 41 2.47 -27.93 -17.84
CA THR A 41 2.33 -28.77 -19.05
C THR A 41 2.15 -30.26 -18.73
N SER A 42 2.57 -30.69 -17.53
CA SER A 42 2.38 -32.05 -17.03
C SER A 42 2.23 -32.03 -15.49
N PHE A 43 1.67 -33.12 -14.94
CA PHE A 43 1.49 -33.26 -13.50
C PHE A 43 2.83 -33.15 -12.73
N ASP A 44 3.91 -33.72 -13.26
CA ASP A 44 5.22 -33.77 -12.60
C ASP A 44 6.02 -32.45 -12.73
N GLN A 45 5.52 -31.51 -13.49
CA GLN A 45 6.16 -30.20 -13.63
C GLN A 45 5.74 -29.26 -12.48
N PRO A 46 6.70 -28.71 -11.72
CA PRO A 46 6.39 -27.68 -10.73
C PRO A 46 5.86 -26.41 -11.42
N LEU A 47 5.03 -25.66 -10.72
CA LEU A 47 4.52 -24.38 -11.18
C LEU A 47 5.66 -23.35 -11.21
N VAL A 48 5.95 -22.83 -12.40
CA VAL A 48 7.00 -21.83 -12.63
C VAL A 48 6.44 -20.77 -13.58
N PHE A 49 6.63 -19.52 -13.25
CA PHE A 49 6.16 -18.41 -14.06
C PHE A 49 7.29 -17.78 -14.88
N PRO A 50 6.98 -17.30 -16.11
CA PRO A 50 7.99 -16.66 -16.94
C PRO A 50 8.45 -15.32 -16.34
N THR A 51 9.76 -15.10 -16.36
CA THR A 51 10.37 -13.83 -16.00
C THR A 51 10.25 -12.82 -17.14
N ILE A 52 10.23 -11.53 -16.80
CA ILE A 52 10.26 -10.45 -17.80
C ILE A 52 11.72 -10.05 -18.01
N PRO A 53 12.27 -10.21 -19.23
CA PRO A 53 13.64 -9.82 -19.50
C PRO A 53 13.91 -8.34 -19.21
N GLY A 54 15.00 -8.05 -18.48
CA GLY A 54 15.38 -6.70 -18.10
C GLY A 54 14.60 -6.10 -16.93
N SER A 55 13.65 -6.85 -16.35
CA SER A 55 12.98 -6.45 -15.11
C SER A 55 13.90 -6.55 -13.89
N LYS A 56 13.63 -5.76 -12.84
CA LYS A 56 14.28 -5.89 -11.53
C LYS A 56 13.89 -7.17 -10.77
N SER A 57 12.81 -7.82 -11.18
CA SER A 57 12.34 -9.06 -10.55
C SER A 57 13.34 -10.19 -10.71
N TYR A 58 13.44 -11.05 -9.69
CA TYR A 58 14.27 -12.26 -9.81
C TYR A 58 13.44 -13.47 -10.30
N PRO A 59 14.05 -14.58 -10.76
CA PRO A 59 15.49 -14.72 -11.04
C PRO A 59 15.91 -14.01 -12.31
N GLN A 60 17.13 -13.48 -12.31
CA GLN A 60 17.81 -12.99 -13.50
C GLN A 60 18.88 -13.99 -13.95
N PRO A 61 19.38 -13.95 -15.20
CA PRO A 61 20.35 -14.92 -15.71
C PRO A 61 21.63 -15.06 -14.87
N ASN A 62 22.03 -14.00 -14.17
CA ASN A 62 23.24 -13.99 -13.35
C ASN A 62 22.95 -14.18 -11.84
N ASP A 63 21.71 -14.44 -11.48
CA ASP A 63 21.36 -14.70 -10.09
C ASP A 63 21.88 -16.06 -9.62
N PRO A 64 22.20 -16.22 -8.32
CA PRO A 64 22.60 -17.52 -7.80
C PRO A 64 21.45 -18.55 -7.91
N PRO A 65 21.76 -19.84 -8.11
CA PRO A 65 20.75 -20.91 -8.35
C PRO A 65 19.63 -20.97 -7.30
N TRP A 66 19.91 -20.60 -6.05
CA TRP A 66 18.89 -20.61 -5.01
C TRP A 66 17.74 -19.63 -5.27
N ARG A 67 17.96 -18.53 -6.04
CA ARG A 67 16.88 -17.60 -6.42
C ARG A 67 15.86 -18.24 -7.35
N THR A 68 16.30 -19.11 -8.25
CA THR A 68 15.36 -19.91 -9.06
C THR A 68 14.52 -20.82 -8.18
N ARG A 69 15.14 -21.50 -7.20
CA ARG A 69 14.41 -22.34 -6.24
C ARG A 69 13.46 -21.53 -5.35
N ALA A 70 13.85 -20.33 -4.95
CA ALA A 70 12.97 -19.44 -4.22
C ALA A 70 11.74 -19.03 -5.05
N HIS A 71 11.93 -18.73 -6.35
CA HIS A 71 10.83 -18.44 -7.27
C HIS A 71 9.87 -19.62 -7.45
N GLU A 72 10.37 -20.83 -7.62
CA GLU A 72 9.57 -22.06 -7.73
C GLU A 72 8.74 -22.29 -6.45
N TRP A 73 9.38 -22.12 -5.29
CA TRP A 73 8.72 -22.27 -3.99
C TRP A 73 7.68 -21.18 -3.75
N GLU A 74 7.99 -19.92 -4.09
CA GLU A 74 7.03 -18.82 -4.05
C GLU A 74 5.82 -19.09 -4.96
N ALA A 75 6.04 -19.62 -6.17
CA ALA A 75 4.94 -19.91 -7.08
C ALA A 75 4.00 -20.98 -6.49
N LEU A 76 4.55 -22.01 -5.90
CA LEU A 76 3.78 -23.07 -5.27
C LEU A 76 3.04 -22.57 -4.02
N GLU A 77 3.76 -21.93 -3.09
CA GLU A 77 3.19 -21.46 -1.82
C GLU A 77 2.15 -20.36 -2.03
N ARG A 78 2.46 -19.36 -2.84
CA ARG A 78 1.58 -18.19 -2.95
C ARG A 78 0.31 -18.48 -3.74
N THR A 79 0.35 -19.38 -4.74
CA THR A 79 -0.87 -19.86 -5.39
C THR A 79 -1.73 -20.73 -4.46
N PHE A 80 -1.12 -21.32 -3.42
CA PHE A 80 -1.83 -22.07 -2.39
C PHE A 80 -2.81 -21.19 -1.57
N ASN A 81 -2.64 -19.87 -1.54
CA ASN A 81 -3.61 -18.93 -0.97
C ASN A 81 -4.99 -18.96 -1.68
N LEU A 82 -5.02 -19.42 -2.93
CA LEU A 82 -6.26 -19.68 -3.68
C LEU A 82 -6.64 -21.15 -3.65
N ALA A 83 -5.65 -22.03 -3.82
CA ALA A 83 -5.88 -23.46 -3.94
C ALA A 83 -6.40 -24.08 -2.64
N ALA A 84 -5.82 -23.72 -1.50
CA ALA A 84 -6.23 -24.29 -0.20
C ALA A 84 -7.68 -23.95 0.18
N PRO A 85 -8.16 -22.70 0.07
CA PRO A 85 -9.57 -22.39 0.27
C PRO A 85 -10.51 -23.11 -0.72
N LEU A 86 -10.11 -23.28 -1.98
CA LEU A 86 -10.89 -24.05 -2.94
C LEU A 86 -10.96 -25.54 -2.58
N MET A 87 -9.84 -26.14 -2.18
CA MET A 87 -9.79 -27.53 -1.71
C MET A 87 -10.58 -27.75 -0.41
N HIS A 88 -10.69 -26.70 0.43
CA HIS A 88 -11.53 -26.74 1.62
C HIS A 88 -13.02 -26.80 1.26
N VAL A 89 -13.42 -26.06 0.23
CA VAL A 89 -14.81 -26.04 -0.28
C VAL A 89 -15.16 -27.32 -1.05
N ASP A 90 -14.25 -27.74 -1.93
CA ASP A 90 -14.39 -28.94 -2.75
C ASP A 90 -13.07 -29.73 -2.78
N PRO A 91 -12.97 -30.80 -1.97
CA PRO A 91 -11.77 -31.62 -1.93
C PRO A 91 -11.38 -32.31 -3.23
N GLU A 92 -12.33 -32.45 -4.17
CA GLU A 92 -12.10 -33.11 -5.47
C GLU A 92 -11.88 -32.11 -6.59
N ILE A 93 -11.75 -30.82 -6.28
CA ILE A 93 -11.61 -29.76 -7.27
C ILE A 93 -10.41 -30.02 -8.21
N THR A 94 -10.68 -29.81 -9.50
CA THR A 94 -9.67 -29.87 -10.55
C THR A 94 -9.51 -28.53 -11.24
N ILE A 95 -8.27 -28.20 -11.62
CA ILE A 95 -7.92 -27.09 -12.48
C ILE A 95 -7.22 -27.68 -13.73
N ARG A 96 -7.74 -27.40 -14.90
CA ARG A 96 -7.24 -27.93 -16.18
C ARG A 96 -7.04 -29.46 -16.18
N GLY A 97 -7.97 -30.17 -15.50
CA GLY A 97 -7.92 -31.64 -15.37
C GLY A 97 -6.97 -32.17 -14.31
N ILE A 98 -6.24 -31.31 -13.58
CA ILE A 98 -5.34 -31.67 -12.51
C ILE A 98 -6.05 -31.46 -11.17
N ARG A 99 -6.15 -32.53 -10.34
CA ARG A 99 -6.70 -32.42 -8.99
C ARG A 99 -5.73 -31.66 -8.09
N LEU A 100 -6.22 -30.53 -7.51
CA LEU A 100 -5.34 -29.61 -6.78
C LEU A 100 -4.65 -30.27 -5.61
N ARG A 101 -5.35 -31.12 -4.81
CA ARG A 101 -4.75 -31.79 -3.66
C ARG A 101 -3.57 -32.67 -4.04
N ASP A 102 -3.72 -33.44 -5.11
CA ASP A 102 -2.66 -34.36 -5.56
C ASP A 102 -1.46 -33.57 -6.08
N TYR A 103 -1.72 -32.51 -6.86
CA TYR A 103 -0.66 -31.66 -7.40
C TYR A 103 0.13 -30.94 -6.30
N TYR A 104 -0.55 -30.20 -5.42
CA TYR A 104 0.13 -29.49 -4.33
C TYR A 104 0.78 -30.46 -3.33
N GLY A 105 0.13 -31.60 -3.03
CA GLY A 105 0.70 -32.63 -2.17
C GLY A 105 1.99 -33.19 -2.72
N HIS A 106 2.02 -33.52 -4.01
CA HIS A 106 3.19 -34.01 -4.73
C HIS A 106 4.34 -32.99 -4.75
N HIS A 107 4.05 -31.76 -5.18
CA HIS A 107 5.10 -30.74 -5.35
C HIS A 107 5.63 -30.20 -4.03
N PHE A 108 4.79 -29.98 -3.01
CA PHE A 108 5.26 -29.62 -1.68
C PHE A 108 6.16 -30.72 -1.10
N TYR A 109 5.76 -31.99 -1.21
CA TYR A 109 6.57 -33.09 -0.70
C TYR A 109 7.91 -33.20 -1.44
N ASN A 110 7.92 -33.16 -2.77
CA ASN A 110 9.15 -33.21 -3.57
C ASN A 110 10.12 -32.07 -3.24
N ALA A 111 9.60 -30.85 -2.99
CA ALA A 111 10.41 -29.71 -2.58
C ALA A 111 11.06 -29.90 -1.19
N LEU A 112 10.45 -30.69 -0.32
CA LEU A 112 10.92 -30.93 1.04
C LEU A 112 11.74 -32.23 1.19
N THR A 113 11.79 -33.05 0.14
CA THR A 113 12.52 -34.34 0.15
C THR A 113 13.98 -34.13 -0.21
N PRO A 114 14.94 -34.40 0.71
CA PRO A 114 16.37 -34.25 0.41
C PRO A 114 16.80 -35.12 -0.78
N GLY A 115 17.59 -34.55 -1.68
CA GLY A 115 18.10 -35.23 -2.87
C GLY A 115 17.12 -35.34 -4.05
N HIS A 116 15.88 -34.89 -3.91
CA HIS A 116 14.98 -34.78 -5.04
C HIS A 116 15.43 -33.63 -5.97
N PRO A 117 15.31 -33.75 -7.33
CA PRO A 117 15.71 -32.69 -8.25
C PRO A 117 15.07 -31.31 -7.98
N ASN A 118 13.87 -31.30 -7.40
CA ASN A 118 13.14 -30.09 -7.05
C ASN A 118 13.27 -29.72 -5.55
N SER A 119 14.18 -30.39 -4.78
CA SER A 119 14.36 -30.10 -3.38
C SER A 119 14.84 -28.66 -3.14
N LEU A 120 14.34 -28.06 -2.06
CA LEU A 120 14.80 -26.74 -1.61
C LEU A 120 16.17 -26.87 -0.96
N PRO A 121 17.02 -25.83 -1.09
CA PRO A 121 18.22 -25.76 -0.27
C PRO A 121 17.83 -25.61 1.20
N MET A 122 18.62 -26.16 2.10
CA MET A 122 18.47 -25.97 3.52
C MET A 122 19.30 -24.76 4.00
N PRO A 123 19.01 -24.16 5.17
CA PRO A 123 19.76 -22.98 5.63
C PRO A 123 21.28 -23.19 5.67
N GLU A 124 21.73 -24.40 6.00
CA GLU A 124 23.14 -24.77 6.06
C GLU A 124 23.85 -24.80 4.68
N ASP A 125 23.07 -24.94 3.60
CA ASP A 125 23.58 -24.98 2.22
C ASP A 125 23.79 -23.60 1.60
N LEU A 126 23.37 -22.52 2.32
CA LEU A 126 23.32 -21.17 1.81
C LEU A 126 24.28 -20.24 2.53
N PRO A 127 24.82 -19.19 1.87
CA PRO A 127 25.61 -18.17 2.56
C PRO A 127 24.78 -17.53 3.68
N GLU A 128 25.46 -16.99 4.71
CA GLU A 128 24.78 -16.33 5.85
C GLU A 128 23.92 -15.13 5.43
N ALA A 129 22.63 -15.33 5.22
CA ALA A 129 21.66 -14.28 4.96
C ALA A 129 20.27 -14.69 5.44
N THR A 130 19.33 -13.76 5.41
CA THR A 130 17.91 -14.05 5.57
C THR A 130 17.33 -14.34 4.19
N TYR A 131 16.64 -15.45 4.05
CA TYR A 131 16.17 -15.92 2.76
C TYR A 131 14.66 -15.94 2.65
N GLN A 132 14.18 -15.72 1.43
CA GLN A 132 12.77 -15.75 1.06
C GLN A 132 12.06 -17.05 1.51
N PHE A 133 12.75 -18.17 1.58
CA PHE A 133 12.19 -19.45 2.04
C PHE A 133 11.52 -19.37 3.41
N THR A 134 12.07 -18.63 4.36
CA THR A 134 11.44 -18.44 5.69
C THR A 134 10.05 -17.80 5.55
N CYS A 135 9.87 -16.82 4.66
CA CYS A 135 8.60 -16.19 4.38
C CYS A 135 7.56 -17.21 3.89
N GLU A 136 7.95 -17.99 2.90
CA GLU A 136 7.03 -18.96 2.27
C GLU A 136 6.70 -20.14 3.19
N PHE A 137 7.64 -20.62 4.00
CA PHE A 137 7.32 -21.61 5.05
C PHE A 137 6.32 -21.07 6.06
N GLY A 138 6.46 -19.79 6.43
CA GLY A 138 5.50 -19.10 7.31
C GLY A 138 4.12 -18.96 6.68
N GLY A 139 4.03 -18.60 5.41
CA GLY A 139 2.79 -18.48 4.66
C GLY A 139 2.07 -19.81 4.50
N TRP A 140 2.83 -20.86 4.11
CA TRP A 140 2.31 -22.21 3.98
C TRP A 140 1.78 -22.76 5.31
N THR A 141 2.58 -22.69 6.38
CA THR A 141 2.16 -23.18 7.71
C THR A 141 1.01 -22.38 8.30
N ARG A 142 0.93 -21.04 8.06
CA ARG A 142 -0.24 -20.22 8.38
C ARG A 142 -1.50 -20.76 7.69
N THR A 143 -1.40 -21.16 6.41
CA THR A 143 -2.53 -21.74 5.68
C THR A 143 -2.93 -23.10 6.27
N LEU A 144 -1.97 -23.93 6.65
CA LEU A 144 -2.22 -25.23 7.32
C LEU A 144 -2.76 -25.09 8.76
N LEU A 145 -2.46 -23.98 9.44
CA LEU A 145 -3.06 -23.64 10.74
C LEU A 145 -4.55 -23.28 10.57
N LEU A 146 -4.90 -22.53 9.51
CA LEU A 146 -6.28 -22.17 9.23
C LEU A 146 -7.10 -23.35 8.67
N LEU A 147 -6.51 -24.13 7.78
CA LEU A 147 -7.16 -25.20 7.02
C LEU A 147 -6.40 -26.54 7.23
N PRO A 148 -6.44 -27.12 8.45
CA PRO A 148 -5.60 -28.27 8.80
C PRO A 148 -5.93 -29.57 8.02
N GLY A 149 -7.09 -29.62 7.37
CA GLY A 149 -7.59 -30.79 6.63
C GLY A 149 -7.18 -30.84 5.16
N VAL A 150 -6.67 -29.74 4.58
CA VAL A 150 -6.52 -29.63 3.11
C VAL A 150 -5.38 -30.44 2.53
N LEU A 151 -4.28 -30.64 3.29
CA LEU A 151 -3.07 -31.28 2.75
C LEU A 151 -2.42 -32.26 3.73
N TRP A 152 -1.99 -31.79 4.91
CA TRP A 152 -1.16 -32.55 5.85
C TRP A 152 -1.69 -33.95 6.23
N PRO A 153 -3.00 -34.17 6.48
CA PRO A 153 -3.53 -35.50 6.85
C PRO A 153 -3.52 -36.49 5.69
N HIS A 154 -3.30 -36.05 4.46
CA HIS A 154 -3.26 -36.91 3.27
C HIS A 154 -1.87 -37.47 2.97
N TRP A 155 -0.86 -37.03 3.71
CA TRP A 155 0.50 -37.56 3.65
C TRP A 155 0.67 -38.74 4.63
N THR A 156 1.49 -39.71 4.24
CA THR A 156 1.92 -40.79 5.12
C THR A 156 2.71 -40.24 6.32
N LYS A 157 2.82 -41.01 7.39
CA LYS A 157 3.60 -40.56 8.55
C LYS A 157 5.06 -40.27 8.18
N GLN A 158 5.67 -41.09 7.33
CA GLN A 158 7.03 -40.84 6.82
C GLN A 158 7.13 -39.50 6.09
N GLN A 159 6.20 -39.22 5.18
CA GLN A 159 6.18 -37.96 4.48
C GLN A 159 6.00 -36.75 5.41
N GLN A 160 5.15 -36.89 6.42
CA GLN A 160 4.96 -35.89 7.46
C GLN A 160 6.26 -35.65 8.27
N ASP A 161 6.98 -36.69 8.61
CA ASP A 161 8.23 -36.60 9.38
C ASP A 161 9.35 -35.93 8.59
N GLU A 162 9.49 -36.29 7.32
CA GLU A 162 10.47 -35.66 6.39
C GLU A 162 10.15 -34.17 6.18
N ALA A 163 8.89 -33.84 5.92
CA ALA A 163 8.45 -32.46 5.78
C ALA A 163 8.64 -31.64 7.07
N ALA A 164 8.31 -32.24 8.23
CA ALA A 164 8.52 -31.59 9.52
C ALA A 164 10.00 -31.29 9.80
N ALA A 165 10.89 -32.17 9.40
CA ALA A 165 12.34 -31.96 9.53
C ALA A 165 12.81 -30.76 8.69
N ALA A 166 12.35 -30.64 7.45
CA ALA A 166 12.66 -29.49 6.59
C ALA A 166 12.06 -28.18 7.13
N ILE A 167 10.78 -28.20 7.54
CA ILE A 167 10.13 -27.04 8.17
C ILE A 167 10.90 -26.61 9.42
N SER A 168 11.33 -27.57 10.25
CA SER A 168 12.06 -27.31 11.51
C SER A 168 13.36 -26.54 11.25
N LYS A 169 14.14 -26.92 10.24
CA LYS A 169 15.37 -26.20 9.90
C LYS A 169 15.12 -24.74 9.58
N TRP A 170 14.14 -24.44 8.76
CA TRP A 170 13.77 -23.05 8.40
C TRP A 170 13.09 -22.31 9.54
N ALA A 171 12.25 -22.98 10.35
CA ALA A 171 11.56 -22.38 11.49
C ALA A 171 12.51 -21.93 12.60
N HIS A 172 13.62 -22.64 12.79
CA HIS A 172 14.66 -22.31 13.79
C HIS A 172 15.78 -21.42 13.20
N HIS A 173 15.76 -21.19 11.87
CA HIS A 173 16.75 -20.32 11.26
C HIS A 173 16.54 -18.87 11.72
N ARG A 174 17.64 -18.11 11.81
CA ARG A 174 17.59 -16.70 12.18
C ARG A 174 16.75 -15.91 11.14
N THR A 175 16.05 -14.90 11.61
CA THR A 175 15.21 -14.05 10.80
C THR A 175 15.50 -12.56 11.06
N THR A 176 14.98 -11.69 10.21
CA THR A 176 15.06 -10.24 10.43
C THR A 176 14.21 -9.80 11.63
N GLN A 177 14.63 -8.69 12.26
CA GLN A 177 13.91 -8.11 13.40
C GLN A 177 12.74 -7.24 12.92
N ASN A 178 11.80 -7.84 12.21
CA ASN A 178 10.61 -7.18 11.67
C ASN A 178 9.43 -8.17 11.62
N ASN A 179 8.47 -7.94 10.74
CA ASN A 179 7.31 -8.81 10.52
C ASN A 179 7.66 -10.27 10.19
N TRP A 180 8.87 -10.57 9.74
CA TRP A 180 9.33 -11.93 9.40
C TRP A 180 9.26 -12.90 10.58
N ARG A 181 9.33 -12.41 11.82
CA ARG A 181 9.14 -13.24 13.01
C ARG A 181 7.80 -13.97 13.04
N LEU A 182 6.77 -13.43 12.37
CA LEU A 182 5.47 -14.09 12.22
C LEU A 182 5.56 -15.38 11.42
N PHE A 183 6.49 -15.47 10.48
CA PHE A 183 6.73 -16.66 9.70
C PHE A 183 7.30 -17.79 10.56
N ASN A 184 8.32 -17.49 11.38
CA ASN A 184 8.87 -18.44 12.35
C ASN A 184 7.80 -18.87 13.37
N ILE A 185 6.99 -17.93 13.88
CA ILE A 185 5.89 -18.22 14.82
C ILE A 185 4.91 -19.23 14.21
N CYS A 186 4.46 -19.02 12.97
CA CYS A 186 3.53 -19.94 12.33
C CYS A 186 4.15 -21.33 12.14
N ALA A 187 5.38 -21.40 11.66
CA ALA A 187 6.06 -22.67 11.41
C ALA A 187 6.34 -23.46 12.70
N LEU A 188 6.88 -22.80 13.75
CA LEU A 188 7.12 -23.43 15.05
C LEU A 188 5.81 -23.89 15.72
N SER A 189 4.77 -23.05 15.67
CA SER A 189 3.46 -23.39 16.25
C SER A 189 2.80 -24.56 15.52
N PHE A 190 2.92 -24.60 14.19
CA PHE A 190 2.44 -25.73 13.39
C PHE A 190 3.14 -27.04 13.77
N LEU A 191 4.47 -27.04 13.86
CA LEU A 191 5.25 -28.21 14.28
C LEU A 191 4.82 -28.70 15.66
N LYS A 192 4.69 -27.82 16.64
CA LYS A 192 4.25 -28.16 18.00
C LYS A 192 2.85 -28.76 18.01
N LEU A 193 1.90 -28.20 17.23
CA LEU A 193 0.56 -28.79 17.09
C LEU A 193 0.56 -30.17 16.47
N LYS A 194 1.53 -30.47 15.62
CA LYS A 194 1.70 -31.83 15.03
C LYS A 194 2.51 -32.78 15.87
N GLY A 195 2.93 -32.35 17.06
CA GLY A 195 3.64 -33.19 18.03
C GLY A 195 5.16 -33.28 17.82
N TYR A 196 5.72 -32.41 16.99
CA TYR A 196 7.17 -32.32 16.79
C TYR A 196 7.82 -31.42 17.84
N ALA A 197 9.05 -31.75 18.23
CA ALA A 197 9.84 -30.94 19.14
C ALA A 197 10.23 -29.61 18.49
N ILE A 198 10.17 -28.54 19.27
CA ILE A 198 10.60 -27.18 18.88
C ILE A 198 11.40 -26.54 20.03
N ASP A 199 12.08 -25.43 19.74
CA ASP A 199 12.60 -24.54 20.76
C ASP A 199 11.46 -23.59 21.23
N ASP A 200 10.90 -23.93 22.41
CA ASP A 200 9.80 -23.13 23.00
C ASP A 200 10.24 -21.73 23.45
N GLU A 201 11.49 -21.54 23.85
CA GLU A 201 12.01 -20.23 24.25
C GLU A 201 12.21 -19.35 23.02
N LEU A 202 12.64 -19.91 21.89
CA LEU A 202 12.71 -19.20 20.62
C LEU A 202 11.32 -18.76 20.18
N LEU A 203 10.31 -19.63 20.20
CA LEU A 203 8.93 -19.27 19.86
C LEU A 203 8.43 -18.14 20.76
N LYS A 204 8.63 -18.25 22.08
CA LYS A 204 8.23 -17.22 23.04
C LYS A 204 8.94 -15.89 22.77
N SER A 205 10.24 -15.93 22.46
CA SER A 205 11.01 -14.75 22.08
C SER A 205 10.42 -14.05 20.86
N HIS A 206 10.10 -14.80 19.80
CA HIS A 206 9.44 -14.21 18.62
C HIS A 206 8.10 -13.57 18.96
N LEU A 207 7.27 -14.21 19.78
CA LEU A 207 5.98 -13.69 20.21
C LEU A 207 6.10 -12.37 20.98
N LEU A 208 7.05 -12.31 21.91
CA LEU A 208 7.30 -11.08 22.69
C LEU A 208 7.78 -9.94 21.79
N TRP A 209 8.65 -10.21 20.81
CA TRP A 209 9.06 -9.21 19.82
C TRP A 209 7.89 -8.70 19.00
N ILE A 210 7.02 -9.57 18.50
CA ILE A 210 5.83 -9.16 17.75
C ILE A 210 4.91 -8.27 18.59
N ALA A 211 4.67 -8.64 19.85
CA ALA A 211 3.88 -7.84 20.77
C ALA A 211 4.52 -6.44 21.03
N SER A 212 5.85 -6.37 21.10
CA SER A 212 6.57 -5.11 21.35
C SER A 212 6.51 -4.10 20.19
N TYR A 213 6.20 -4.52 18.97
CA TYR A 213 6.03 -3.61 17.83
C TYR A 213 4.71 -2.83 17.88
N HIS A 214 3.80 -3.15 18.80
CA HIS A 214 2.53 -2.43 18.94
C HIS A 214 2.77 -0.96 19.31
N ALA A 215 2.32 -0.07 18.42
CA ALA A 215 2.56 1.37 18.53
C ALA A 215 1.31 2.19 18.96
N GLY A 216 0.20 1.50 19.24
CA GLY A 216 -1.10 2.10 19.60
C GLY A 216 -2.05 2.25 18.41
N ASN A 217 -3.33 2.46 18.70
CA ASN A 217 -4.43 2.44 17.74
C ASN A 217 -4.50 1.13 16.91
N GLY A 218 -3.98 0.03 17.44
CA GLY A 218 -3.91 -1.26 16.75
C GLY A 218 -2.80 -1.38 15.71
N TRP A 219 -1.95 -0.37 15.58
CA TRP A 219 -0.87 -0.34 14.60
C TRP A 219 0.44 -0.90 15.15
N TYR A 220 1.23 -1.47 14.24
CA TYR A 220 2.55 -2.05 14.52
C TYR A 220 3.61 -1.30 13.71
N LEU A 221 4.67 -0.86 14.39
CA LEU A 221 5.82 -0.22 13.76
C LEU A 221 6.97 -1.22 13.69
N GLU A 222 7.27 -1.74 12.52
CA GLU A 222 8.40 -2.65 12.32
C GLU A 222 9.56 -1.99 11.56
N GLN A 223 9.27 -1.22 10.52
CA GLN A 223 10.18 -0.33 9.77
C GLN A 223 9.50 1.03 9.56
N SER A 224 8.32 1.01 8.95
CA SER A 224 7.44 2.15 8.74
C SER A 224 5.99 1.71 8.93
N TYR A 225 5.10 2.65 9.20
CA TYR A 225 3.66 2.36 9.20
C TYR A 225 3.19 2.07 7.79
N ASN A 226 2.62 0.89 7.59
CA ASN A 226 2.16 0.44 6.28
C ASN A 226 1.07 -0.63 6.42
N TYR A 227 0.51 -1.06 5.30
CA TYR A 227 -0.54 -2.08 5.26
C TYR A 227 -0.10 -3.47 5.74
N TYR A 228 1.20 -3.72 5.98
CA TYR A 228 1.68 -4.97 6.58
C TYR A 228 1.17 -5.17 8.00
N THR A 229 0.83 -4.09 8.73
CA THR A 229 0.09 -4.21 10.00
C THR A 229 -1.15 -5.08 9.81
N ILE A 230 -1.91 -4.87 8.75
CA ILE A 230 -3.13 -5.63 8.49
C ILE A 230 -2.82 -7.00 7.92
N SER A 231 -2.03 -7.03 6.88
CA SER A 231 -1.81 -8.25 6.07
C SER A 231 -0.98 -9.31 6.78
N LEU A 232 -0.06 -8.91 7.64
CA LEU A 232 0.78 -9.82 8.42
C LEU A 232 0.36 -9.87 9.88
N PHE A 233 0.47 -8.76 10.62
CA PHE A 233 0.22 -8.81 12.06
C PHE A 233 -1.22 -9.26 12.36
N VAL A 234 -2.22 -8.65 11.71
CA VAL A 234 -3.62 -8.99 11.97
C VAL A 234 -4.00 -10.33 11.38
N VAL A 235 -3.71 -10.59 10.10
CA VAL A 235 -4.13 -11.85 9.45
C VAL A 235 -3.41 -13.05 10.05
N TYR A 236 -2.08 -13.02 10.11
CA TYR A 236 -1.31 -14.14 10.67
C TYR A 236 -1.57 -14.28 12.18
N GLY A 237 -1.60 -13.16 12.91
CA GLY A 237 -1.84 -13.16 14.36
C GLY A 237 -3.22 -13.67 14.73
N THR A 238 -4.28 -13.32 13.98
CA THR A 238 -5.64 -13.82 14.23
C THR A 238 -5.73 -15.33 13.98
N ILE A 239 -5.17 -15.80 12.86
CA ILE A 239 -5.14 -17.24 12.54
C ILE A 239 -4.35 -18.00 13.62
N TRP A 240 -3.18 -17.46 13.99
CA TRP A 240 -2.35 -18.04 15.05
C TRP A 240 -3.09 -18.09 16.40
N ASN A 241 -3.77 -16.99 16.79
CA ASN A 241 -4.55 -16.97 18.03
C ASN A 241 -5.56 -18.11 18.07
N ARG A 242 -6.36 -18.28 17.00
CA ARG A 242 -7.41 -19.32 16.96
C ARG A 242 -6.86 -20.72 16.92
N ALA A 243 -5.81 -20.96 16.11
CA ALA A 243 -5.26 -22.30 15.93
C ALA A 243 -4.36 -22.75 17.09
N PHE A 244 -3.69 -21.82 17.74
CA PHE A 244 -2.62 -22.15 18.69
C PHE A 244 -2.59 -21.24 19.93
N GLY A 245 -2.60 -19.93 19.76
CA GLY A 245 -2.31 -18.93 20.80
C GLY A 245 -3.25 -19.03 22.00
N ASP A 246 -4.57 -19.13 21.75
CA ASP A 246 -5.59 -19.22 22.80
C ASP A 246 -5.34 -20.39 23.78
N ARG A 247 -4.73 -21.47 23.29
CA ARG A 247 -4.46 -22.67 24.10
C ARG A 247 -3.09 -22.63 24.78
N TYR A 248 -2.05 -22.19 24.08
CA TYR A 248 -0.66 -22.35 24.53
C TYR A 248 -0.03 -21.07 25.08
N TYR A 249 -0.54 -19.89 24.66
CA TYR A 249 -0.05 -18.56 25.06
C TYR A 249 -1.23 -17.57 25.24
N PRO A 250 -2.20 -17.89 26.13
CA PRO A 250 -3.47 -17.14 26.21
C PRO A 250 -3.28 -15.66 26.54
N GLU A 251 -2.26 -15.31 27.32
CA GLU A 251 -1.98 -13.91 27.67
C GLU A 251 -1.52 -13.10 26.44
N ILE A 252 -0.61 -13.65 25.64
CA ILE A 252 -0.13 -13.00 24.42
C ILE A 252 -1.26 -12.94 23.39
N ALA A 253 -2.02 -14.01 23.23
CA ALA A 253 -3.17 -14.06 22.33
C ALA A 253 -4.21 -12.97 22.69
N ALA A 254 -4.47 -12.74 23.97
CA ALA A 254 -5.38 -11.71 24.43
C ALA A 254 -4.86 -10.29 24.11
N VAL A 255 -3.58 -10.04 24.28
CA VAL A 255 -2.95 -8.75 23.92
C VAL A 255 -3.06 -8.48 22.42
N LEU A 256 -2.75 -9.47 21.58
CA LEU A 256 -2.87 -9.34 20.13
C LEU A 256 -4.33 -9.12 19.72
N GLU A 257 -5.28 -9.86 20.27
CA GLU A 257 -6.71 -9.70 19.97
C GLU A 257 -7.23 -8.33 20.35
N ALA A 258 -6.84 -7.79 21.50
CA ALA A 258 -7.20 -6.42 21.92
C ALA A 258 -6.67 -5.37 20.93
N SER A 259 -5.42 -5.53 20.49
CA SER A 259 -4.82 -4.67 19.47
C SER A 259 -5.54 -4.74 18.12
N PHE A 260 -5.89 -5.94 17.66
CA PHE A 260 -6.61 -6.13 16.39
C PHE A 260 -8.02 -5.52 16.45
N ASN A 261 -8.74 -5.69 17.56
CA ASN A 261 -10.03 -5.04 17.77
C ASN A 261 -9.93 -3.51 17.74
N GLU A 262 -8.84 -2.95 18.26
CA GLU A 262 -8.60 -1.50 18.20
C GLU A 262 -8.38 -1.03 16.76
N LEU A 263 -7.60 -1.76 15.96
CA LEU A 263 -7.37 -1.44 14.54
C LEU A 263 -8.68 -1.48 13.76
N PHE A 264 -9.53 -2.47 13.97
CA PHE A 264 -10.77 -2.65 13.21
C PHE A 264 -11.77 -1.52 13.42
N LYS A 265 -11.67 -0.70 14.47
CA LYS A 265 -12.51 0.50 14.65
C LYS A 265 -12.37 1.51 13.51
N THR A 266 -11.22 1.52 12.83
CA THR A 266 -10.91 2.50 11.77
C THR A 266 -10.58 1.85 10.43
N TYR A 267 -10.40 0.54 10.39
CA TYR A 267 -9.91 -0.22 9.25
C TYR A 267 -10.71 0.00 7.97
N ALA A 268 -12.04 -0.05 8.05
CA ALA A 268 -12.89 0.12 6.88
C ALA A 268 -12.78 1.52 6.24
N GLY A 269 -12.32 2.52 6.99
CA GLY A 269 -12.06 3.88 6.50
C GLY A 269 -10.86 3.99 5.54
N PHE A 270 -10.02 2.96 5.43
CA PHE A 270 -8.92 2.91 4.46
C PHE A 270 -9.37 2.64 3.03
N PHE A 271 -10.63 2.21 2.84
CA PHE A 271 -11.19 1.81 1.55
C PHE A 271 -12.14 2.87 1.03
N GLY A 272 -12.17 3.02 -0.30
CA GLY A 272 -13.18 3.81 -0.98
C GLY A 272 -14.60 3.24 -0.80
N ARG A 273 -15.62 4.05 -1.15
CA ARG A 273 -17.02 3.59 -1.11
C ARG A 273 -17.24 2.33 -1.95
N ASP A 274 -16.56 2.19 -3.05
CA ASP A 274 -16.58 1.03 -3.95
C ASP A 274 -15.74 -0.17 -3.45
N GLY A 275 -15.03 0.00 -2.37
CA GLY A 275 -14.07 -0.98 -1.83
C GLY A 275 -12.67 -0.85 -2.43
N PHE A 276 -12.39 0.17 -3.22
CA PHE A 276 -11.08 0.38 -3.80
C PHE A 276 -10.04 0.69 -2.73
N ILE A 277 -8.82 0.23 -2.98
CA ILE A 277 -7.68 0.41 -2.08
C ILE A 277 -6.72 1.49 -2.59
N ASN A 278 -5.96 2.04 -1.66
CA ASN A 278 -4.87 2.97 -1.96
C ASN A 278 -3.64 2.24 -2.49
N MET A 279 -2.96 2.83 -3.48
CA MET A 279 -1.59 2.50 -3.80
C MET A 279 -0.69 3.14 -2.74
N TRP A 280 -0.26 2.37 -1.74
CA TRP A 280 0.45 2.88 -0.57
C TRP A 280 1.49 1.89 -0.07
N ALA A 281 2.65 2.37 0.39
CA ALA A 281 3.77 1.62 0.93
C ALA A 281 4.53 0.76 -0.10
N ARG A 282 5.47 -0.06 0.36
CA ARG A 282 6.31 -0.95 -0.47
C ARG A 282 5.54 -2.17 -0.97
N SER A 283 6.15 -2.95 -1.83
CA SER A 283 5.59 -4.19 -2.39
C SER A 283 4.24 -3.96 -3.06
N ILE A 284 4.19 -2.99 -3.93
CA ILE A 284 2.96 -2.54 -4.59
C ILE A 284 2.21 -3.67 -5.30
N CYS A 285 2.93 -4.67 -5.81
CA CYS A 285 2.30 -5.84 -6.43
C CYS A 285 1.48 -6.72 -5.45
N TYR A 286 1.60 -6.51 -4.12
CA TYR A 286 0.79 -7.22 -3.11
C TYR A 286 -0.60 -6.57 -2.87
N ARG A 287 -0.83 -5.43 -3.39
CA ARG A 287 -2.03 -4.57 -3.41
C ARG A 287 -3.26 -5.08 -2.64
N LEU A 288 -3.95 -6.10 -3.14
CA LEU A 288 -5.16 -6.69 -2.57
C LEU A 288 -4.93 -7.31 -1.17
N TRP A 289 -3.68 -7.49 -0.76
CA TRP A 289 -3.31 -8.13 0.51
C TRP A 289 -3.94 -7.44 1.72
N ILE A 290 -4.08 -6.12 1.67
CA ILE A 290 -4.75 -5.33 2.72
C ILE A 290 -6.18 -5.81 3.00
N SER A 291 -6.90 -6.31 2.01
CA SER A 291 -8.30 -6.74 2.14
C SER A 291 -8.47 -8.07 2.87
N GLY A 292 -7.38 -8.81 3.13
CA GLY A 292 -7.39 -10.04 3.93
C GLY A 292 -7.86 -9.84 5.37
N GLY A 293 -7.82 -8.61 5.88
CA GLY A 293 -8.35 -8.27 7.20
C GLY A 293 -9.86 -8.49 7.33
N PHE A 294 -10.64 -8.32 6.25
CA PHE A 294 -12.10 -8.49 6.32
C PHE A 294 -12.51 -9.90 6.70
N PRO A 295 -12.12 -10.98 5.98
CA PRO A 295 -12.54 -12.33 6.37
C PRO A 295 -12.00 -12.75 7.73
N VAL A 296 -10.76 -12.40 8.09
CA VAL A 296 -10.19 -12.84 9.38
C VAL A 296 -10.81 -12.13 10.57
N SER A 297 -11.44 -10.94 10.39
CA SER A 297 -12.18 -10.27 11.46
C SER A 297 -13.32 -11.14 12.02
N PHE A 298 -13.87 -12.06 11.22
CA PHE A 298 -14.90 -13.03 11.64
C PHE A 298 -14.34 -14.22 12.42
N LEU A 299 -13.03 -14.36 12.51
CA LEU A 299 -12.36 -15.29 13.40
C LEU A 299 -12.09 -14.68 14.80
N LEU A 300 -12.20 -13.36 14.97
CA LEU A 300 -12.09 -12.69 16.27
C LEU A 300 -13.31 -12.99 17.14
N LYS A 301 -13.12 -13.03 18.46
CA LYS A 301 -14.20 -13.28 19.43
C LYS A 301 -15.28 -12.22 19.39
N SER A 302 -14.90 -10.97 19.10
CA SER A 302 -15.80 -9.81 19.10
C SER A 302 -16.52 -9.56 17.79
N GLN A 303 -16.00 -10.08 16.64
CA GLN A 303 -16.49 -9.77 15.29
C GLN A 303 -16.73 -8.25 15.09
N PRO A 304 -15.66 -7.44 15.04
CA PRO A 304 -15.74 -5.98 15.21
C PRO A 304 -16.33 -5.22 14.01
N LEU A 305 -16.52 -5.89 12.86
CA LEU A 305 -16.98 -5.26 11.61
C LEU A 305 -18.43 -5.65 11.28
N ASP A 306 -19.19 -4.70 10.73
CA ASP A 306 -20.46 -4.99 10.10
C ASP A 306 -20.24 -5.97 8.93
N PRO A 307 -20.94 -7.11 8.88
CA PRO A 307 -20.66 -8.17 7.93
C PRO A 307 -21.00 -7.81 6.49
N GLY A 308 -22.10 -7.09 6.26
CA GLY A 308 -22.49 -6.66 4.92
C GLY A 308 -21.53 -5.64 4.34
N TRP A 309 -21.06 -4.71 5.17
CA TRP A 309 -20.06 -3.72 4.78
C TRP A 309 -18.67 -4.37 4.56
N ALA A 310 -18.26 -5.28 5.46
CA ALA A 310 -16.99 -6.00 5.32
C ALA A 310 -16.94 -6.80 4.00
N ARG A 311 -18.02 -7.54 3.65
CA ARG A 311 -18.07 -8.26 2.38
C ARG A 311 -18.04 -7.33 1.18
N ARG A 312 -18.77 -6.20 1.23
CA ARG A 312 -18.75 -5.20 0.16
C ARG A 312 -17.36 -4.68 -0.14
N LEU A 313 -16.64 -4.22 0.89
CA LEU A 313 -15.29 -3.66 0.72
C LEU A 313 -14.29 -4.72 0.25
N CYS A 314 -14.39 -5.94 0.78
CA CYS A 314 -13.59 -7.08 0.33
C CYS A 314 -13.86 -7.41 -1.14
N SER A 315 -15.14 -7.53 -1.53
CA SER A 315 -15.56 -7.81 -2.91
C SER A 315 -15.15 -6.69 -3.87
N GLY A 316 -15.36 -5.43 -3.50
CA GLY A 316 -14.99 -4.27 -4.30
C GLY A 316 -13.48 -4.23 -4.58
N SER A 317 -12.65 -4.53 -3.57
CA SER A 317 -11.20 -4.59 -3.75
C SER A 317 -10.76 -5.75 -4.67
N ILE A 318 -11.44 -6.90 -4.64
CA ILE A 318 -11.19 -7.99 -5.60
C ILE A 318 -11.52 -7.53 -7.02
N LEU A 319 -12.71 -6.94 -7.22
CA LEU A 319 -13.15 -6.47 -8.53
C LEU A 319 -12.28 -5.33 -9.08
N GLN A 320 -11.73 -4.45 -8.22
CA GLN A 320 -10.82 -3.37 -8.63
C GLN A 320 -9.70 -3.86 -9.56
N PHE A 321 -9.20 -5.07 -9.33
CA PHE A 321 -8.06 -5.62 -10.06
C PHE A 321 -8.46 -6.72 -11.04
N THR A 322 -9.23 -7.71 -10.59
CA THR A 322 -9.45 -8.94 -11.36
C THR A 322 -10.28 -8.72 -12.63
N THR A 323 -11.08 -7.66 -12.70
CA THR A 323 -11.87 -7.28 -13.88
C THR A 323 -11.09 -6.48 -14.92
N ARG A 324 -9.81 -6.18 -14.68
CA ARG A 324 -8.95 -5.42 -15.59
C ARG A 324 -8.11 -6.35 -16.45
N GLU A 325 -8.00 -6.06 -17.75
CA GLU A 325 -7.14 -6.82 -18.66
C GLU A 325 -5.65 -6.62 -18.36
N ASP A 326 -5.25 -5.38 -18.03
CA ASP A 326 -3.85 -5.03 -17.73
C ASP A 326 -3.35 -5.59 -16.40
N PHE A 327 -4.26 -6.09 -15.54
CA PHE A 327 -3.90 -6.82 -14.33
C PHE A 327 -3.13 -8.11 -14.62
N TYR A 328 -3.31 -8.70 -15.81
CA TYR A 328 -2.68 -9.96 -16.20
C TYR A 328 -1.60 -9.76 -17.25
N VAL A 329 -0.40 -10.26 -16.96
CA VAL A 329 0.73 -10.34 -17.89
C VAL A 329 1.19 -11.79 -17.92
N ASN A 330 1.29 -12.38 -19.09
CA ASN A 330 1.61 -13.82 -19.25
C ASN A 330 0.68 -14.72 -18.40
N ASP A 331 -0.62 -14.44 -18.39
CA ASP A 331 -1.63 -15.19 -17.64
C ASP A 331 -1.50 -15.17 -16.12
N ILE A 332 -0.66 -14.31 -15.55
CA ILE A 332 -0.51 -14.13 -14.10
C ILE A 332 -0.68 -12.66 -13.72
N PRO A 333 -0.98 -12.36 -12.43
CA PRO A 333 -1.08 -10.98 -11.97
C PRO A 333 0.24 -10.22 -12.17
N ALA A 334 0.16 -9.04 -12.75
CA ALA A 334 1.31 -8.21 -13.11
C ALA A 334 2.10 -7.69 -11.90
N LEU A 335 3.38 -7.42 -12.10
CA LEU A 335 4.26 -6.74 -11.13
C LEU A 335 4.05 -5.21 -11.24
N GLY A 336 3.11 -4.69 -10.46
CA GLY A 336 2.75 -3.28 -10.40
C GLY A 336 1.46 -3.08 -9.61
N PHE A 337 0.87 -1.92 -9.60
CA PHE A 337 -0.43 -1.69 -8.95
C PHE A 337 -1.58 -2.21 -9.82
N TYR A 338 -1.69 -1.77 -11.06
CA TYR A 338 -2.59 -2.34 -12.06
C TYR A 338 -1.80 -3.24 -13.01
N GLY A 339 -1.24 -2.71 -14.09
CA GLY A 339 -0.34 -3.42 -14.98
C GLY A 339 1.10 -3.47 -14.47
N HIS A 340 1.99 -4.03 -15.29
CA HIS A 340 3.42 -4.09 -15.00
C HIS A 340 4.05 -2.70 -15.03
N ARG A 341 4.79 -2.34 -13.96
CA ARG A 341 5.53 -1.07 -13.85
C ARG A 341 6.84 -1.28 -13.10
N GLU A 342 7.97 -1.09 -13.78
CA GLU A 342 9.30 -1.33 -13.22
C GLU A 342 9.60 -0.49 -11.96
N PHE A 343 9.10 0.74 -11.88
CA PHE A 343 9.32 1.58 -10.69
C PHE A 343 8.65 1.01 -9.43
N ALA A 344 7.56 0.25 -9.60
CA ALA A 344 6.80 -0.34 -8.50
C ALA A 344 7.34 -1.70 -8.04
N ILE A 345 8.35 -2.26 -8.72
CA ILE A 345 8.92 -3.57 -8.43
C ILE A 345 10.03 -3.43 -7.40
N GLN A 346 9.98 -4.25 -6.37
CA GLN A 346 11.06 -4.41 -5.40
C GLN A 346 12.04 -5.48 -5.88
N ASN A 347 13.33 -5.34 -5.53
CA ASN A 347 14.39 -6.25 -5.93
C ASN A 347 14.27 -7.69 -5.35
N TYR A 348 13.37 -7.86 -4.39
CA TYR A 348 13.00 -9.14 -3.79
C TYR A 348 11.71 -9.73 -4.38
N SER A 349 11.15 -9.14 -5.43
CA SER A 349 9.95 -9.64 -6.08
C SER A 349 10.30 -10.57 -7.25
N CYS A 350 9.50 -11.61 -7.43
CA CYS A 350 9.52 -12.50 -8.58
C CYS A 350 8.14 -12.54 -9.27
N PRO A 351 7.98 -13.17 -10.43
CA PRO A 351 6.67 -13.28 -11.08
C PRO A 351 5.57 -13.92 -10.24
N ALA A 352 5.93 -14.76 -9.26
CA ALA A 352 4.99 -15.37 -8.32
C ALA A 352 4.57 -14.43 -7.17
N SER A 353 5.35 -13.40 -6.91
CA SER A 353 5.15 -12.52 -5.75
C SER A 353 3.74 -11.94 -5.61
N PRO A 354 3.04 -11.55 -6.69
CA PRO A 354 1.68 -11.02 -6.58
C PRO A 354 0.67 -11.98 -5.97
N PHE A 355 0.85 -13.30 -6.07
CA PHE A 355 -0.13 -14.27 -5.55
C PHE A 355 -0.30 -14.24 -4.03
N ILE A 356 0.63 -13.64 -3.26
CA ILE A 356 0.47 -13.43 -1.82
C ILE A 356 -0.73 -12.54 -1.50
N MET A 357 -1.16 -11.69 -2.43
CA MET A 357 -2.25 -10.74 -2.23
C MET A 357 -3.63 -11.40 -2.07
N PHE A 358 -3.79 -12.67 -2.42
CA PHE A 358 -5.10 -13.33 -2.46
C PHE A 358 -5.63 -13.78 -1.09
N LEU A 359 -5.16 -13.19 0.01
CA LEU A 359 -5.69 -13.40 1.35
C LEU A 359 -7.21 -13.12 1.49
N PRO A 360 -7.85 -12.23 0.71
CA PRO A 360 -9.31 -12.08 0.74
C PRO A 360 -10.07 -13.39 0.48
N PHE A 361 -9.49 -14.32 -0.28
CA PHE A 361 -10.09 -15.63 -0.56
C PHE A 361 -10.06 -16.60 0.63
N LEU A 362 -9.34 -16.27 1.71
CA LEU A 362 -9.47 -16.95 3.01
C LEU A 362 -10.91 -16.85 3.55
N ALA A 363 -11.73 -15.93 3.04
CA ALA A 363 -13.17 -15.90 3.30
C ALA A 363 -13.86 -17.25 3.03
N LEU A 364 -13.37 -18.05 2.08
CA LEU A 364 -13.89 -19.38 1.78
C LEU A 364 -13.67 -20.40 2.91
N ALA A 365 -12.77 -20.10 3.87
CA ALA A 365 -12.62 -20.88 5.11
C ALA A 365 -13.75 -20.63 6.12
N LEU A 366 -14.51 -19.52 5.96
CA LEU A 366 -15.67 -19.24 6.80
C LEU A 366 -16.84 -20.18 6.40
N PRO A 367 -17.62 -20.65 7.39
CA PRO A 367 -18.84 -21.43 7.11
C PRO A 367 -19.80 -20.71 6.16
N GLU A 368 -20.55 -21.44 5.35
CA GLU A 368 -21.49 -20.84 4.38
C GLU A 368 -22.58 -19.99 5.04
N ASN A 369 -22.97 -20.34 6.27
CA ASN A 369 -23.90 -19.57 7.09
C ASN A 369 -23.26 -18.43 7.89
N SER A 370 -21.97 -18.16 7.70
CA SER A 370 -21.31 -17.04 8.34
C SER A 370 -22.01 -15.71 8.00
N PRO A 371 -22.15 -14.78 8.96
CA PRO A 371 -22.68 -13.44 8.68
C PRO A 371 -21.94 -12.72 7.54
N PHE A 372 -20.66 -12.97 7.33
CA PHE A 372 -19.90 -12.44 6.20
C PHE A 372 -20.58 -12.81 4.86
N TRP A 373 -21.12 -14.03 4.72
CA TRP A 373 -21.76 -14.50 3.48
C TRP A 373 -23.25 -14.18 3.40
N THR A 374 -23.95 -14.12 4.52
CA THR A 374 -25.41 -14.07 4.56
C THR A 374 -26.00 -12.66 4.77
N ALA A 375 -25.23 -11.73 5.35
CA ALA A 375 -25.69 -10.36 5.53
C ALA A 375 -25.77 -9.62 4.19
N ARG A 376 -26.79 -8.78 4.02
CA ARG A 376 -26.93 -7.90 2.85
C ARG A 376 -25.86 -6.82 2.86
N GLU A 377 -25.21 -6.54 1.72
CA GLU A 377 -24.27 -5.42 1.60
C GLU A 377 -24.94 -4.08 1.95
N ASN A 378 -24.15 -3.21 2.57
CA ASN A 378 -24.59 -1.87 2.93
C ASN A 378 -23.45 -0.83 2.72
N ASP A 379 -23.77 0.44 2.90
CA ASP A 379 -22.87 1.56 2.64
C ASP A 379 -21.97 1.92 3.84
N GLY A 380 -22.20 1.31 5.00
CA GLY A 380 -21.42 1.61 6.22
C GLY A 380 -21.35 3.11 6.51
N LEU A 381 -20.15 3.61 6.75
CA LEU A 381 -19.91 5.03 7.06
C LEU A 381 -20.37 6.02 5.98
N TRP A 382 -20.48 5.57 4.72
CA TRP A 382 -20.77 6.44 3.58
C TRP A 382 -22.20 6.95 3.57
N THR A 383 -23.15 6.19 4.16
CA THR A 383 -24.54 6.63 4.32
C THR A 383 -24.62 7.88 5.19
N GLU A 384 -23.86 7.95 6.27
CA GLU A 384 -23.87 9.08 7.22
C GLU A 384 -23.16 10.30 6.66
N LEU A 385 -22.15 10.10 5.83
CA LEU A 385 -21.33 11.19 5.28
C LEU A 385 -22.11 12.06 4.27
N GLY A 386 -23.02 11.48 3.51
CA GLY A 386 -23.67 12.20 2.41
C GLY A 386 -22.63 12.79 1.44
N ARG A 387 -22.53 14.12 1.38
CA ARG A 387 -21.50 14.84 0.57
C ARG A 387 -20.37 15.42 1.42
N GLN A 388 -20.43 15.26 2.73
CA GLN A 388 -19.41 15.79 3.64
C GLN A 388 -18.13 14.97 3.60
N SER A 389 -17.05 15.55 4.10
CA SER A 389 -15.78 14.83 4.32
C SER A 389 -15.59 14.59 5.82
N ARG A 390 -15.12 13.37 6.17
CA ARG A 390 -14.79 13.00 7.54
C ARG A 390 -13.30 12.74 7.66
N ARG A 391 -12.67 13.41 8.63
CA ARG A 391 -11.28 13.17 9.03
C ARG A 391 -11.25 12.27 10.27
N THR A 392 -10.46 11.21 10.21
CA THR A 392 -10.14 10.34 11.35
C THR A 392 -8.65 10.41 11.62
N VAL A 393 -8.26 10.81 12.81
CA VAL A 393 -6.85 10.97 13.20
C VAL A 393 -6.40 9.78 14.02
N LEU A 394 -5.38 9.11 13.58
CA LEU A 394 -4.68 8.03 14.29
C LEU A 394 -3.36 8.58 14.82
N GLU A 395 -3.42 9.23 15.99
CA GLU A 395 -2.28 10.01 16.51
C GLU A 395 -1.02 9.18 16.74
N LYS A 396 -1.19 7.95 17.22
CA LYS A 396 -0.04 7.09 17.55
C LYS A 396 0.79 6.75 16.31
N PRO A 397 0.21 6.18 15.23
CA PRO A 397 0.94 6.00 13.98
C PRO A 397 1.15 7.32 13.20
N GLY A 398 0.47 8.41 13.55
CA GLY A 398 0.50 9.67 12.78
C GLY A 398 -0.13 9.53 11.39
N LEU A 399 -1.17 8.71 11.28
CA LEU A 399 -1.96 8.54 10.07
C LEU A 399 -3.26 9.34 10.18
N VAL A 400 -3.65 9.97 9.10
CA VAL A 400 -4.95 10.65 9.01
C VAL A 400 -5.71 10.08 7.81
N LEU A 401 -6.91 9.59 8.09
CA LEU A 401 -7.83 9.15 7.04
C LEU A 401 -8.78 10.28 6.70
N VAL A 402 -9.05 10.49 5.43
CA VAL A 402 -10.10 11.40 4.96
C VAL A 402 -11.03 10.65 4.03
N ASN A 403 -12.29 10.50 4.44
CA ASN A 403 -13.34 9.90 3.63
C ASN A 403 -14.18 11.01 3.01
N HIS A 404 -14.15 11.15 1.70
CA HIS A 404 -14.88 12.17 0.96
C HIS A 404 -16.24 11.63 0.49
N GLY A 405 -17.32 11.97 1.20
CA GLY A 405 -18.66 11.46 0.92
C GLY A 405 -19.16 11.83 -0.49
N GLY A 406 -18.79 12.99 -1.02
CA GLY A 406 -19.16 13.42 -2.37
C GLY A 406 -18.56 12.56 -3.48
N SER A 407 -17.26 12.21 -3.37
CA SER A 407 -16.56 11.40 -4.38
C SER A 407 -16.56 9.89 -4.07
N GLY A 408 -16.78 9.51 -2.82
CA GLY A 408 -16.58 8.13 -2.38
C GLY A 408 -15.10 7.74 -2.22
N ALA A 409 -14.16 8.66 -2.41
CA ALA A 409 -12.75 8.40 -2.26
C ALA A 409 -12.32 8.37 -0.78
N SER A 410 -11.36 7.50 -0.46
CA SER A 410 -10.65 7.50 0.81
C SER A 410 -9.20 7.92 0.58
N GLU A 411 -8.70 8.77 1.48
CA GLU A 411 -7.32 9.25 1.48
C GLU A 411 -6.58 8.79 2.73
N ILE A 412 -5.31 8.46 2.55
CA ILE A 412 -4.35 8.24 3.63
C ILE A 412 -3.35 9.39 3.59
N ILE A 413 -3.27 10.15 4.66
CA ILE A 413 -2.29 11.19 4.88
C ILE A 413 -1.30 10.67 5.92
N SER A 414 -0.06 10.40 5.52
CA SER A 414 0.97 9.91 6.42
C SER A 414 1.75 11.08 7.02
N GLY A 415 2.00 11.01 8.32
CA GLY A 415 2.71 12.04 9.05
C GLY A 415 3.93 11.54 9.83
N LYS A 416 4.15 10.22 9.89
CA LYS A 416 5.35 9.62 10.51
C LYS A 416 6.07 8.76 9.48
N VAL A 417 6.79 9.43 8.59
CA VAL A 417 7.60 8.78 7.56
C VAL A 417 9.06 9.00 7.90
N TYR A 418 9.76 7.92 8.16
CA TYR A 418 11.17 7.91 8.54
C TYR A 418 12.07 7.36 7.42
N ASP A 419 11.46 6.76 6.42
CA ASP A 419 12.11 6.12 5.28
C ASP A 419 12.19 7.11 4.11
N ASP A 420 13.26 7.06 3.34
CA ASP A 420 13.44 7.85 2.14
C ASP A 420 12.78 7.23 0.90
N ASP A 421 12.01 6.17 1.07
CA ASP A 421 11.23 5.57 0.00
C ASP A 421 9.98 6.42 -0.30
N HIS A 422 9.92 6.98 -1.50
CA HIS A 422 8.79 7.79 -1.98
C HIS A 422 7.44 7.07 -1.97
N ASN A 423 7.41 5.74 -1.83
CA ASN A 423 6.19 4.97 -1.61
C ASN A 423 5.49 5.34 -0.29
N TYR A 424 6.18 5.99 0.64
CA TYR A 424 5.66 6.42 1.94
C TYR A 424 5.53 7.94 2.07
N SER A 425 6.30 8.71 1.31
CA SER A 425 6.48 10.15 1.51
C SER A 425 5.59 11.04 0.64
N LYS A 426 4.61 10.47 -0.08
CA LYS A 426 3.58 11.27 -0.75
C LYS A 426 2.78 12.08 0.27
N LEU A 427 2.37 13.29 -0.10
CA LEU A 427 1.56 14.15 0.76
C LEU A 427 0.22 13.50 1.08
N VAL A 428 -0.37 12.81 0.09
CA VAL A 428 -1.65 12.10 0.18
C VAL A 428 -1.63 10.89 -0.74
N PHE A 429 -2.21 9.78 -0.28
CA PHE A 429 -2.55 8.59 -1.07
C PHE A 429 -4.07 8.53 -1.21
N ASN A 430 -4.59 8.28 -2.42
CA ASN A 430 -6.02 8.30 -2.71
C ASN A 430 -6.45 7.03 -3.44
N THR A 431 -7.61 6.48 -3.10
CA THR A 431 -8.12 5.20 -3.66
C THR A 431 -8.41 5.24 -5.16
N HIS A 432 -8.62 6.41 -5.74
CA HIS A 432 -8.95 6.59 -7.16
C HIS A 432 -7.81 7.21 -7.98
N PHE A 433 -6.78 7.71 -7.28
CA PHE A 433 -5.65 8.39 -7.92
C PHE A 433 -4.34 7.74 -7.44
N PRO A 434 -3.89 6.65 -8.07
CA PRO A 434 -2.59 6.06 -7.79
C PRO A 434 -1.48 7.09 -7.97
N TRP A 435 -0.47 7.05 -7.08
CA TRP A 435 0.65 7.98 -7.16
C TRP A 435 1.58 7.66 -8.34
N GLU A 436 2.39 8.64 -8.72
CA GLU A 436 3.41 8.52 -9.75
C GLU A 436 4.81 8.41 -9.14
N ASP A 437 5.70 7.71 -9.85
CA ASP A 437 7.13 7.67 -9.52
C ASP A 437 7.76 9.07 -9.58
N HIS A 438 8.95 9.20 -9.00
CA HIS A 438 9.68 10.44 -8.96
C HIS A 438 10.02 10.97 -10.36
N ASN A 439 9.60 12.21 -10.63
CA ASN A 439 9.96 12.91 -11.86
C ASN A 439 11.21 13.78 -11.62
N PRO A 440 12.37 13.46 -12.22
CA PRO A 440 13.60 14.22 -12.03
C PRO A 440 13.53 15.66 -12.60
N ARG A 441 12.48 15.98 -13.36
CA ARG A 441 12.21 17.32 -13.88
C ARG A 441 11.33 18.17 -12.96
N GLY A 442 10.96 17.64 -11.79
CA GLY A 442 10.05 18.27 -10.83
C GLY A 442 8.58 18.12 -11.19
N GLY A 443 7.71 18.58 -10.30
CA GLY A 443 6.26 18.48 -10.43
C GLY A 443 5.73 17.07 -10.18
N THR A 444 6.46 16.25 -9.45
CA THR A 444 6.03 14.90 -9.05
C THR A 444 4.66 14.94 -8.36
N SER A 445 3.79 13.99 -8.72
CA SER A 445 2.43 13.89 -8.16
C SER A 445 2.46 13.78 -6.64
N GLN A 446 1.66 14.60 -5.95
CA GLN A 446 1.51 14.62 -4.50
C GLN A 446 2.83 14.75 -3.72
N GLU A 447 3.75 15.55 -4.26
CA GLU A 447 5.03 15.87 -3.63
C GLU A 447 5.44 17.32 -3.88
N TYR A 448 6.23 17.85 -2.94
CA TYR A 448 7.10 18.98 -3.22
C TYR A 448 8.38 18.49 -3.91
N SER A 449 8.75 19.13 -5.00
CA SER A 449 10.04 18.90 -5.65
C SER A 449 10.86 20.17 -5.61
N PHE A 450 12.13 20.05 -5.23
CA PHE A 450 13.03 21.16 -5.00
C PHE A 450 14.28 21.04 -5.88
N ARG A 451 14.72 22.17 -6.45
CA ARG A 451 15.99 22.29 -7.16
C ARG A 451 16.73 23.56 -6.70
N SER A 452 17.98 23.43 -6.26
CA SER A 452 18.84 24.59 -6.01
C SER A 452 19.17 25.31 -7.31
N LEU A 453 19.15 26.64 -7.28
CA LEU A 453 19.63 27.49 -8.38
C LEU A 453 21.01 28.06 -8.06
N ASP A 454 21.59 27.79 -6.89
CA ASP A 454 22.93 28.23 -6.52
C ASP A 454 23.97 27.47 -7.38
N PRO A 455 24.78 28.18 -8.19
CA PRO A 455 25.81 27.57 -9.02
C PRO A 455 26.83 26.75 -8.24
N ARG A 456 27.00 27.03 -6.94
CA ARG A 456 27.94 26.33 -6.07
C ARG A 456 27.44 24.92 -5.70
N ASP A 457 26.14 24.76 -5.57
CA ASP A 457 25.48 23.46 -5.34
C ASP A 457 25.51 22.57 -6.59
N LEU A 458 25.62 23.18 -7.78
CA LEU A 458 25.66 22.48 -9.06
C LEU A 458 27.04 21.92 -9.44
N ARG A 459 28.11 22.28 -8.69
CA ARG A 459 29.49 21.86 -8.98
C ARG A 459 29.88 20.51 -8.43
N GLY A 460 29.06 19.92 -7.57
CA GLY A 460 29.29 18.58 -7.04
C GLY A 460 28.80 17.52 -8.04
N ALA A 461 29.71 16.98 -8.85
CA ALA A 461 29.41 15.99 -9.89
C ALA A 461 28.86 14.65 -9.37
N ASP A 462 28.78 14.44 -8.05
CA ASP A 462 28.43 13.17 -7.41
C ASP A 462 26.98 13.08 -6.92
N ILE A 463 26.12 14.00 -7.33
CA ILE A 463 24.69 14.01 -6.96
C ILE A 463 23.98 12.72 -7.39
N ASN A 464 24.45 12.06 -8.44
CA ASN A 464 23.84 10.87 -9.01
C ASN A 464 23.91 9.61 -8.14
N PHE A 465 24.94 9.48 -7.33
CA PHE A 465 25.19 8.26 -6.56
C PHE A 465 24.28 8.14 -5.33
N TYR A 466 23.91 9.28 -4.73
CA TYR A 466 23.22 9.30 -3.43
C TYR A 466 21.69 9.40 -3.51
N LEU A 467 21.14 9.89 -4.63
CA LEU A 467 19.70 10.15 -4.72
C LEU A 467 18.85 8.94 -5.10
N THR A 468 19.41 7.96 -5.81
CA THR A 468 18.59 6.86 -6.34
C THR A 468 19.20 5.47 -6.10
N GLY A 469 20.45 5.35 -5.65
CA GLY A 469 21.19 4.08 -5.72
C GLY A 469 21.28 3.53 -7.15
N ARG A 470 20.97 4.35 -8.16
CA ARG A 470 20.97 4.02 -9.59
C ARG A 470 21.85 4.99 -10.33
N ALA A 471 22.68 4.46 -11.23
CA ALA A 471 23.28 5.26 -12.28
C ALA A 471 22.16 5.81 -13.17
N VAL A 472 21.84 7.10 -13.01
CA VAL A 472 20.99 7.81 -13.98
C VAL A 472 21.93 8.27 -15.08
N ASP A 473 21.88 7.59 -16.21
CA ASP A 473 22.72 7.91 -17.35
C ASP A 473 22.66 9.39 -17.74
N ASN A 474 23.84 10.03 -17.72
CA ASN A 474 24.28 11.24 -18.44
C ASN A 474 23.35 12.47 -18.64
N LEU A 475 22.15 12.53 -18.07
CA LEU A 475 21.25 13.69 -18.20
C LEU A 475 21.48 14.79 -17.14
N VAL A 476 22.35 14.56 -16.18
CA VAL A 476 22.58 15.41 -14.99
C VAL A 476 23.50 16.59 -15.24
N SER A 477 24.11 16.70 -16.42
CA SER A 477 25.29 17.54 -16.57
C SER A 477 25.08 19.04 -16.58
N LYS A 478 23.86 19.59 -16.69
CA LYS A 478 23.69 21.07 -16.80
C LYS A 478 22.44 21.70 -16.17
N THR A 479 21.43 20.94 -15.72
CA THR A 479 20.13 21.53 -15.33
C THR A 479 19.73 21.32 -13.88
N GLY A 480 20.54 20.64 -13.06
CA GLY A 480 20.16 20.22 -11.69
C GLY A 480 18.98 19.24 -11.69
N VAL A 481 18.97 18.31 -10.73
CA VAL A 481 17.85 17.37 -10.53
C VAL A 481 16.98 17.90 -9.41
N PHE A 482 15.65 17.77 -9.58
CA PHE A 482 14.74 18.03 -8.48
C PHE A 482 14.84 16.91 -7.44
N THR A 483 14.94 17.29 -6.17
CA THR A 483 14.80 16.39 -5.03
C THR A 483 13.39 16.44 -4.49
N THR A 484 12.89 15.32 -3.98
CA THR A 484 11.55 15.21 -3.37
C THR A 484 11.64 15.10 -1.86
N SER A 485 10.48 15.12 -1.22
CA SER A 485 10.32 14.86 0.20
C SER A 485 10.78 13.47 0.57
N GLN A 486 11.46 13.34 1.70
CA GLN A 486 12.02 12.05 2.15
C GLN A 486 11.54 11.63 3.53
N SER A 487 11.17 12.60 4.36
CA SER A 487 10.60 12.31 5.68
C SER A 487 9.49 13.30 5.99
N ILE A 488 8.48 12.84 6.70
CA ILE A 488 7.36 13.66 7.15
C ILE A 488 7.18 13.45 8.65
N LEU A 489 7.13 14.54 9.40
CA LEU A 489 6.89 14.55 10.83
C LEU A 489 5.45 14.98 11.11
N PHE A 490 4.75 14.20 11.92
CA PHE A 490 3.40 14.49 12.37
C PHE A 490 3.44 15.40 13.60
N ASN A 491 2.83 16.58 13.49
CA ASN A 491 2.75 17.57 14.55
C ASN A 491 1.34 17.69 15.18
N GLY A 492 0.40 16.86 14.72
CA GLY A 492 -0.95 16.78 15.28
C GLY A 492 -2.01 17.58 14.54
N VAL A 493 -3.24 17.50 15.05
CA VAL A 493 -4.38 18.27 14.55
C VAL A 493 -4.84 19.22 15.63
N ARG A 494 -4.96 20.52 15.32
CA ARG A 494 -5.41 21.55 16.26
C ARG A 494 -6.44 22.46 15.58
N ALA A 495 -7.57 22.68 16.23
CA ALA A 495 -8.67 23.52 15.71
C ALA A 495 -9.03 23.21 14.24
N GLY A 496 -9.04 21.93 13.85
CA GLY A 496 -9.36 21.49 12.51
C GLY A 496 -8.22 21.59 11.50
N VAL A 497 -7.04 22.08 11.86
CA VAL A 497 -5.85 22.17 11.02
C VAL A 497 -4.91 20.99 11.32
N LEU A 498 -4.49 20.25 10.31
CA LEU A 498 -3.45 19.22 10.42
C LEU A 498 -2.09 19.87 10.17
N TYR A 499 -1.18 19.69 11.12
CA TYR A 499 0.20 20.17 11.03
C TYR A 499 1.18 19.03 10.79
N ARG A 500 2.05 19.21 9.81
CA ARG A 500 3.15 18.30 9.49
C ARG A 500 4.41 19.09 9.11
N GLN A 501 5.57 18.46 9.19
CA GLN A 501 6.81 19.01 8.63
C GLN A 501 7.36 18.08 7.59
N LEU A 502 7.68 18.64 6.44
CA LEU A 502 8.35 17.98 5.35
C LEU A 502 9.83 18.22 5.44
N LEU A 503 10.60 17.14 5.51
CA LEU A 503 12.05 17.20 5.53
C LEU A 503 12.59 16.72 4.19
N MET A 504 13.37 17.56 3.53
CA MET A 504 14.07 17.24 2.29
C MET A 504 15.56 17.14 2.58
N ARG A 505 16.21 16.05 2.18
CA ARG A 505 17.64 15.85 2.43
C ARG A 505 18.48 16.64 1.43
N LYS A 506 19.62 17.15 1.90
CA LYS A 506 20.60 17.81 1.05
C LYS A 506 21.65 16.80 0.60
N PRO A 507 21.80 16.49 -0.70
CA PRO A 507 22.97 15.76 -1.18
C PRO A 507 24.25 16.58 -0.97
N PRO A 508 25.44 15.98 -0.75
CA PRO A 508 25.71 14.55 -0.65
C PRO A 508 25.66 13.99 0.79
N ASN A 509 25.41 14.82 1.79
CA ASN A 509 25.68 14.49 3.20
C ASN A 509 24.50 13.86 3.95
N ASN A 510 23.39 13.51 3.29
CA ASN A 510 22.18 12.96 3.91
C ASN A 510 21.63 13.76 5.12
N GLY A 511 22.11 14.96 5.36
CA GLY A 511 21.59 15.86 6.38
C GLY A 511 20.25 16.48 5.97
N VAL A 512 19.41 16.84 6.95
CA VAL A 512 18.22 17.67 6.69
C VAL A 512 18.70 19.01 6.15
N GLY A 513 18.39 19.29 4.89
CA GLY A 513 18.79 20.53 4.23
C GLY A 513 17.66 21.53 4.13
N TYR A 514 16.41 21.04 4.03
CA TYR A 514 15.27 21.87 3.68
C TYR A 514 14.04 21.45 4.44
N ILE A 515 13.31 22.42 4.96
CA ILE A 515 12.08 22.20 5.74
C ILE A 515 10.96 23.01 5.11
N ILE A 516 9.80 22.34 4.93
CA ILE A 516 8.54 23.00 4.61
C ILE A 516 7.56 22.62 5.72
N ASP A 517 7.01 23.60 6.40
CA ASP A 517 5.96 23.40 7.38
C ASP A 517 4.62 23.32 6.63
N LEU A 518 3.85 22.29 6.89
CA LEU A 518 2.59 22.01 6.24
C LEU A 518 1.43 22.25 7.21
N ALA A 519 0.45 23.04 6.77
CA ALA A 519 -0.83 23.19 7.46
C ALA A 519 -1.96 22.89 6.49
N GLU A 520 -2.84 21.94 6.86
CA GLU A 520 -3.82 21.36 5.95
C GLU A 520 -5.23 21.42 6.53
N ILE A 521 -6.15 22.04 5.80
CA ILE A 521 -7.56 22.15 6.12
C ILE A 521 -8.34 21.29 5.14
N THR A 522 -8.99 20.23 5.62
CA THR A 522 -9.83 19.37 4.78
C THR A 522 -11.09 20.11 4.35
N VAL A 523 -11.38 20.06 3.05
CA VAL A 523 -12.62 20.56 2.46
C VAL A 523 -13.32 19.46 1.67
N PRO A 524 -14.59 19.59 1.31
CA PRO A 524 -15.26 18.63 0.44
C PRO A 524 -14.48 18.42 -0.86
N GLY A 525 -14.08 17.17 -1.12
CA GLY A 525 -13.33 16.79 -2.31
C GLY A 525 -11.88 17.27 -2.36
N GLY A 526 -11.25 17.60 -1.21
CA GLY A 526 -9.83 17.96 -1.24
C GLY A 526 -9.29 18.66 -0.01
N VAL A 527 -8.29 19.53 -0.23
CA VAL A 527 -7.52 20.18 0.84
C VAL A 527 -7.15 21.61 0.49
N ILE A 528 -7.25 22.51 1.47
CA ILE A 528 -6.58 23.82 1.44
C ILE A 528 -5.26 23.64 2.16
N ARG A 529 -4.18 24.02 1.51
CA ARG A 529 -2.82 24.01 2.02
C ARG A 529 -2.36 25.42 2.30
N VAL A 530 -1.85 25.63 3.50
CA VAL A 530 -1.18 26.85 3.93
C VAL A 530 0.20 26.41 4.40
N ASP A 531 1.18 26.42 3.51
CA ASP A 531 2.50 25.86 3.80
C ASP A 531 3.51 26.98 4.00
N ARG A 532 4.42 26.87 5.00
CA ARG A 532 5.49 27.82 5.26
C ARG A 532 6.80 27.28 4.72
N CYS A 533 7.33 27.99 3.73
CA CYS A 533 8.61 27.68 3.11
C CYS A 533 9.76 28.34 3.90
N ARG A 534 10.70 27.55 4.41
CA ARG A 534 11.87 28.02 5.16
C ARG A 534 13.14 28.12 4.31
N LEU A 535 13.03 28.07 2.98
CA LEU A 535 14.15 28.05 2.07
C LEU A 535 14.68 29.46 1.83
N ALA A 536 15.85 29.78 2.37
CA ALA A 536 16.44 31.13 2.33
C ALA A 536 17.30 31.42 1.08
N PHE A 537 17.67 30.43 0.29
CA PHE A 537 18.58 30.52 -0.83
C PHE A 537 17.81 30.46 -2.19
N GLU A 538 18.55 30.65 -3.28
CA GLU A 538 18.00 30.61 -4.64
C GLU A 538 17.54 29.19 -4.98
N HIS A 539 16.27 29.05 -5.41
CA HIS A 539 15.69 27.74 -5.68
C HIS A 539 14.48 27.81 -6.62
N GLU A 540 14.18 26.64 -7.15
CA GLU A 540 12.91 26.37 -7.79
C GLU A 540 12.17 25.28 -6.97
N LEU A 541 10.94 25.57 -6.57
CA LEU A 541 10.06 24.68 -5.82
C LEU A 541 8.82 24.41 -6.64
N THR A 542 8.40 23.16 -6.73
CA THR A 542 7.17 22.77 -7.40
C THR A 542 6.31 21.90 -6.48
N LEU A 543 4.99 22.01 -6.62
CA LEU A 543 4.01 21.14 -5.98
C LEU A 543 3.13 20.52 -7.06
N GLY A 544 3.05 19.19 -7.12
CA GLY A 544 2.22 18.45 -8.05
C GLY A 544 0.91 17.96 -7.43
N HIS A 545 -0.16 18.00 -8.20
CA HIS A 545 -1.44 17.38 -7.87
C HIS A 545 -1.44 15.88 -8.26
N PHE A 546 -2.57 15.17 -8.13
CA PHE A 546 -2.73 13.82 -8.66
C PHE A 546 -2.52 13.78 -10.18
N GLY A 547 -1.85 12.73 -10.66
CA GLY A 547 -1.67 12.48 -12.08
C GLY A 547 -2.90 11.84 -12.70
N LEU A 548 -3.34 12.35 -13.84
CA LEU A 548 -4.42 11.78 -14.65
C LEU A 548 -3.81 10.97 -15.80
N PRO A 549 -3.99 9.64 -15.85
CA PRO A 549 -3.42 8.77 -16.87
C PRO A 549 -4.04 9.03 -18.25
N HIS A 550 -3.24 8.93 -19.31
CA HIS A 550 -3.69 8.94 -20.69
C HIS A 550 -4.08 7.51 -21.12
N VAL A 551 -5.31 7.12 -20.84
CA VAL A 551 -5.80 5.77 -21.17
C VAL A 551 -6.25 5.72 -22.63
N ASN A 552 -5.86 4.66 -23.36
CA ASN A 552 -6.18 4.46 -24.77
C ASN A 552 -5.78 5.64 -25.67
N GLY A 553 -4.70 6.35 -25.34
CA GLY A 553 -4.21 7.50 -26.09
C GLY A 553 -5.01 8.81 -25.90
N ALA A 554 -6.08 8.78 -25.10
CA ALA A 554 -6.86 9.97 -24.77
C ALA A 554 -6.11 10.81 -23.72
N ARG A 555 -5.79 12.06 -24.07
CA ARG A 555 -5.15 13.02 -23.16
C ARG A 555 -6.18 13.64 -22.22
N ALA A 556 -5.72 14.07 -21.05
CA ALA A 556 -6.55 14.85 -20.15
C ALA A 556 -6.93 16.20 -20.79
N VAL A 557 -8.20 16.58 -20.64
CA VAL A 557 -8.69 17.88 -21.06
C VAL A 557 -8.37 18.91 -19.98
N VAL A 558 -7.64 19.96 -20.34
CA VAL A 558 -7.18 20.99 -19.39
C VAL A 558 -7.90 22.31 -19.68
N HIS A 559 -8.42 22.93 -18.62
CA HIS A 559 -9.00 24.29 -18.68
C HIS A 559 -8.36 25.22 -17.66
N THR A 560 -8.34 26.48 -17.97
CA THR A 560 -7.89 27.55 -17.07
C THR A 560 -9.08 28.45 -16.75
N PHE A 561 -9.31 28.71 -15.46
CA PHE A 561 -10.35 29.60 -14.97
C PHE A 561 -9.71 30.76 -14.20
N ALA A 562 -10.25 31.96 -14.40
CA ALA A 562 -9.92 33.10 -13.54
C ALA A 562 -10.83 33.07 -12.31
N THR A 563 -10.23 33.02 -11.12
CA THR A 563 -10.93 33.10 -9.82
C THR A 563 -10.49 34.39 -9.10
N GLY A 564 -11.02 35.55 -9.54
CA GLY A 564 -10.51 36.82 -9.06
C GLY A 564 -9.05 37.06 -9.50
N PRO A 565 -8.14 37.40 -8.58
CA PRO A 565 -6.72 37.57 -8.89
C PRO A 565 -5.98 36.27 -9.14
N ASN A 566 -6.62 35.12 -8.90
CA ASN A 566 -5.99 33.79 -8.91
C ASN A 566 -6.30 33.04 -10.20
N LYS A 567 -5.47 32.04 -10.48
CA LYS A 567 -5.59 31.15 -11.62
C LYS A 567 -5.94 29.75 -11.12
N ALA A 568 -7.10 29.23 -11.52
CA ALA A 568 -7.48 27.86 -11.30
C ALA A 568 -7.24 27.05 -12.58
N LEU A 569 -6.54 25.94 -12.44
CA LEU A 569 -6.36 24.93 -13.48
C LEU A 569 -7.23 23.72 -13.14
N THR A 570 -7.93 23.20 -14.15
CA THR A 570 -8.61 21.91 -14.03
C THR A 570 -8.09 20.96 -15.09
N ALA A 571 -8.05 19.67 -14.75
CA ALA A 571 -7.79 18.62 -15.72
C ALA A 571 -8.80 17.50 -15.52
N SER A 572 -9.21 16.84 -16.60
CA SER A 572 -10.20 15.77 -16.54
C SER A 572 -9.94 14.67 -17.55
N ILE A 573 -10.25 13.44 -17.13
CA ILE A 573 -10.45 12.24 -17.94
C ILE A 573 -11.82 11.64 -17.58
N PRO A 574 -12.38 10.72 -18.35
CA PRO A 574 -13.62 10.04 -17.95
C PRO A 574 -13.55 9.49 -16.53
N GLY A 575 -14.53 9.84 -15.69
CA GLY A 575 -14.66 9.41 -14.31
C GLY A 575 -13.70 10.04 -13.31
N ARG A 576 -12.75 10.90 -13.71
CA ARG A 576 -11.80 11.56 -12.79
C ARG A 576 -11.48 12.98 -13.19
N ARG A 577 -11.49 13.89 -12.22
CA ARG A 577 -11.19 15.31 -12.39
C ARG A 577 -10.34 15.83 -11.26
N VAL A 578 -9.43 16.74 -11.54
CA VAL A 578 -8.62 17.45 -10.55
C VAL A 578 -8.67 18.95 -10.81
N ALA A 579 -8.55 19.75 -9.74
CA ALA A 579 -8.44 21.20 -9.83
C ALA A 579 -7.32 21.68 -8.91
N PHE A 580 -6.45 22.53 -9.42
CA PHE A 580 -5.39 23.20 -8.68
C PHE A 580 -5.59 24.70 -8.72
N ILE A 581 -5.74 25.35 -7.56
CA ILE A 581 -5.87 26.79 -7.43
C ILE A 581 -4.66 27.33 -6.64
N ALA A 582 -3.83 28.12 -7.29
CA ALA A 582 -2.67 28.78 -6.71
C ALA A 582 -3.08 30.16 -6.15
N TYR A 583 -3.27 30.27 -4.83
CA TYR A 583 -3.77 31.50 -4.23
C TYR A 583 -2.68 32.51 -3.84
N HIS A 584 -1.58 32.04 -3.26
CA HIS A 584 -0.56 32.94 -2.75
C HIS A 584 0.83 32.29 -2.78
N GLY A 585 1.85 33.08 -3.06
CA GLY A 585 3.25 32.67 -3.02
C GLY A 585 3.74 31.87 -4.23
N TRP A 586 2.90 31.57 -5.18
CA TRP A 586 3.22 30.84 -6.40
C TRP A 586 3.44 31.83 -7.57
N ASP A 587 4.44 31.57 -8.41
CA ASP A 587 4.73 32.40 -9.59
C ASP A 587 3.96 31.91 -10.83
N ASP A 588 3.74 30.60 -10.95
CA ASP A 588 3.04 29.98 -12.08
C ASP A 588 2.28 28.72 -11.65
N ALA A 589 1.26 28.40 -12.44
CA ALA A 589 0.59 27.12 -12.40
C ALA A 589 0.29 26.62 -13.82
N ARG A 590 0.62 25.37 -14.11
CA ARG A 590 0.50 24.78 -15.45
C ARG A 590 0.16 23.29 -15.39
N ALA A 591 -0.30 22.75 -16.51
CA ALA A 591 -0.38 21.33 -16.73
C ALA A 591 0.95 20.81 -17.31
N GLN A 592 1.43 19.69 -16.81
CA GLN A 592 2.67 19.05 -17.23
C GLN A 592 2.38 17.60 -17.64
N VAL A 593 2.91 17.18 -18.79
CA VAL A 593 2.83 15.77 -19.22
C VAL A 593 4.02 15.01 -18.69
N HIS A 594 3.74 13.93 -17.98
CA HIS A 594 4.72 12.98 -17.47
C HIS A 594 4.75 11.72 -18.32
N ARG A 595 5.91 11.05 -18.39
CA ARG A 595 6.12 9.81 -19.18
C ARG A 595 6.87 8.78 -18.37
N GLY A 596 6.28 7.58 -18.26
CA GLY A 596 6.90 6.44 -17.59
C GLY A 596 6.77 6.43 -16.06
N PHE A 597 6.03 7.37 -15.47
CA PHE A 597 5.91 7.50 -14.00
C PHE A 597 4.54 7.10 -13.45
N ASN A 598 3.52 6.99 -14.31
CA ASN A 598 2.16 6.72 -13.86
C ASN A 598 1.90 5.21 -13.74
N ALA A 599 1.13 4.81 -12.71
CA ALA A 599 0.82 3.41 -12.44
C ALA A 599 -0.16 2.77 -13.46
N GLU A 600 -0.95 3.59 -14.17
CA GLU A 600 -2.01 3.11 -15.06
C GLU A 600 -1.66 3.26 -16.55
N ALA A 601 -0.85 4.26 -16.91
CA ALA A 601 -0.53 4.56 -18.30
C ALA A 601 0.92 5.03 -18.45
N ASP A 602 1.44 4.99 -19.68
CA ASP A 602 2.80 5.47 -19.97
C ASP A 602 2.89 6.99 -19.94
N GLU A 603 1.80 7.68 -20.23
CA GLU A 603 1.70 9.12 -20.11
C GLU A 603 0.58 9.53 -19.14
N SER A 604 0.77 10.66 -18.49
CA SER A 604 -0.21 11.28 -17.60
C SER A 604 -0.12 12.80 -17.67
N THR A 605 -1.15 13.49 -17.18
CA THR A 605 -1.15 14.93 -16.96
C THR A 605 -1.20 15.22 -15.48
N VAL A 606 -0.24 16.02 -14.99
CA VAL A 606 -0.19 16.53 -13.62
C VAL A 606 -0.36 18.05 -13.63
N LEU A 607 -1.24 18.59 -12.79
CA LEU A 607 -1.31 20.03 -12.53
C LEU A 607 -0.23 20.39 -11.51
N VAL A 608 0.58 21.41 -11.84
CA VAL A 608 1.77 21.76 -11.06
C VAL A 608 1.77 23.26 -10.79
N ALA A 609 1.99 23.66 -9.52
CA ALA A 609 2.36 25.03 -9.18
C ALA A 609 3.88 25.14 -9.04
N GLN A 610 4.42 26.30 -9.38
CA GLN A 610 5.86 26.59 -9.36
C GLN A 610 6.12 27.90 -8.63
N ARG A 611 7.16 27.86 -7.78
CA ARG A 611 7.77 29.02 -7.15
C ARG A 611 9.25 29.05 -7.51
N LYS A 612 9.73 30.17 -8.03
CA LYS A 612 11.13 30.38 -8.35
C LYS A 612 11.67 31.59 -7.59
N ARG A 613 12.63 31.35 -6.71
CA ARG A 613 13.35 32.39 -5.99
C ARG A 613 14.73 32.58 -6.61
N THR A 614 14.97 33.77 -7.15
CA THR A 614 16.21 34.11 -7.87
C THR A 614 17.20 34.92 -7.04
N ALA A 615 16.86 35.25 -5.79
CA ALA A 615 17.72 35.94 -4.84
C ALA A 615 17.53 35.35 -3.44
N ALA A 616 18.60 35.21 -2.69
CA ALA A 616 18.57 34.77 -1.31
C ALA A 616 17.77 35.73 -0.44
N ASN A 617 16.89 35.19 0.39
CA ASN A 617 16.08 35.95 1.34
C ASN A 617 15.79 35.06 2.57
N PRO A 618 16.19 35.48 3.78
CA PRO A 618 15.97 34.71 4.98
C PRO A 618 14.51 34.67 5.46
N ALA A 619 13.64 35.51 4.90
CA ALA A 619 12.25 35.55 5.29
C ALA A 619 11.52 34.24 4.91
N MET A 620 10.79 33.68 5.87
CA MET A 620 9.88 32.54 5.63
C MET A 620 8.62 33.04 4.96
N GLU A 621 8.23 32.37 3.87
CA GLU A 621 7.09 32.79 3.04
C GLU A 621 5.96 31.77 3.12
N LEU A 622 4.72 32.22 2.95
CA LEU A 622 3.55 31.35 2.83
C LEU A 622 3.29 30.99 1.38
N LEU A 623 2.97 29.73 1.16
CA LEU A 623 2.44 29.18 -0.07
C LEU A 623 1.01 28.71 0.22
N VAL A 624 0.03 29.29 -0.46
CA VAL A 624 -1.37 28.89 -0.27
C VAL A 624 -1.92 28.33 -1.57
N SER A 625 -2.48 27.15 -1.48
CA SER A 625 -3.06 26.43 -2.61
C SER A 625 -4.28 25.62 -2.21
N VAL A 626 -5.14 25.32 -3.18
CA VAL A 626 -6.26 24.40 -3.02
C VAL A 626 -6.13 23.30 -4.07
N LEU A 627 -6.20 22.06 -3.59
CA LEU A 627 -6.15 20.85 -4.41
C LEU A 627 -7.48 20.11 -4.24
N LEU A 628 -8.24 19.99 -5.34
CA LEU A 628 -9.55 19.34 -5.34
C LEU A 628 -9.60 18.19 -6.33
N HIS A 629 -10.44 17.19 -6.04
CA HIS A 629 -10.66 16.05 -6.93
C HIS A 629 -12.13 15.60 -6.94
N LYS A 630 -12.54 15.01 -8.07
CA LYS A 630 -13.81 14.31 -8.25
C LYS A 630 -13.57 12.96 -8.90
N THR A 631 -14.47 12.02 -8.60
CA THR A 631 -14.48 10.66 -9.17
C THR A 631 -15.69 10.41 -10.06
N ASP A 632 -16.20 11.47 -10.66
CA ASP A 632 -17.33 11.47 -11.60
C ASP A 632 -17.10 12.44 -12.77
N ASP A 633 -18.04 12.49 -13.69
CA ASP A 633 -17.99 13.34 -14.87
C ASP A 633 -18.70 14.70 -14.70
N THR A 634 -19.09 15.06 -13.47
CA THR A 634 -19.73 16.37 -13.22
C THR A 634 -18.74 17.51 -13.38
N ALA A 635 -19.13 18.54 -14.14
CA ALA A 635 -18.29 19.71 -14.33
C ALA A 635 -18.03 20.43 -13.00
N TRP A 636 -16.89 21.11 -12.93
CA TRP A 636 -16.62 22.04 -11.83
C TRP A 636 -17.55 23.24 -11.89
N THR A 637 -18.15 23.62 -10.78
CA THR A 637 -18.86 24.89 -10.63
C THR A 637 -17.88 25.97 -10.16
N THR A 638 -18.26 27.24 -10.39
CA THR A 638 -17.46 28.38 -9.91
C THR A 638 -17.28 28.36 -8.39
N ASP A 639 -18.36 28.01 -7.67
CA ASP A 639 -18.33 27.95 -6.19
C ASP A 639 -17.40 26.84 -5.67
N GLU A 640 -17.40 25.68 -6.32
CA GLU A 640 -16.45 24.61 -5.97
C GLU A 640 -14.99 25.02 -6.20
N LEU A 641 -14.72 25.82 -7.22
CA LEU A 641 -13.37 26.34 -7.55
C LEU A 641 -12.96 27.54 -6.69
N ALA A 642 -13.84 28.07 -5.86
CA ALA A 642 -13.58 29.21 -5.00
C ALA A 642 -13.89 28.91 -3.52
N PRO A 643 -13.37 27.82 -2.93
CA PRO A 643 -13.68 27.45 -1.53
C PRO A 643 -13.09 28.42 -0.50
N LEU A 644 -12.18 29.29 -0.93
CA LEU A 644 -11.46 30.22 -0.09
C LEU A 644 -11.97 31.66 -0.33
N GLN A 645 -12.53 32.28 0.72
CA GLN A 645 -13.01 33.66 0.66
C GLN A 645 -11.88 34.67 0.94
N SER A 646 -11.07 34.46 1.95
CA SER A 646 -9.98 35.37 2.32
C SER A 646 -8.84 34.69 3.03
N ILE A 647 -7.65 35.30 2.86
CA ILE A 647 -6.41 34.96 3.58
C ILE A 647 -5.90 36.24 4.21
N LYS A 648 -5.75 36.26 5.53
CA LYS A 648 -5.11 37.35 6.25
C LYS A 648 -3.86 36.81 6.94
N ARG A 649 -2.69 37.29 6.52
CA ARG A 649 -1.43 36.88 7.13
C ARG A 649 -1.34 37.36 8.56
N MET A 650 -0.93 36.47 9.46
CA MET A 650 -0.66 36.76 10.85
C MET A 650 0.81 37.12 11.01
N GLU A 651 1.05 38.00 11.95
CA GLU A 651 2.34 38.43 12.46
C GLU A 651 3.54 38.27 11.53
N VAL A 652 4.01 39.39 11.01
CA VAL A 652 5.24 39.42 10.20
C VAL A 652 6.37 39.82 11.15
N MET A 653 7.30 38.91 11.42
CA MET A 653 8.50 39.21 12.21
C MET A 653 9.33 40.30 11.54
N PRO A 654 10.22 41.00 12.28
CA PRO A 654 11.13 42.01 11.69
C PRO A 654 11.97 41.47 10.52
N SER A 655 12.22 40.16 10.47
CA SER A 655 12.87 39.47 9.34
C SER A 655 12.02 39.39 8.08
N GLY A 656 10.75 39.77 8.12
CA GLY A 656 9.77 39.56 7.07
C GLY A 656 9.12 38.17 7.05
N SER A 657 9.45 37.30 8.04
CA SER A 657 8.89 35.94 8.13
C SER A 657 7.44 35.96 8.60
N VAL A 658 6.59 35.17 7.97
CA VAL A 658 5.18 35.04 8.30
C VAL A 658 4.98 33.83 9.21
N MET A 659 4.30 34.06 10.36
CA MET A 659 4.11 33.02 11.38
C MET A 659 2.80 32.25 11.24
N GLY A 660 1.89 32.72 10.38
CA GLY A 660 0.61 32.04 10.18
C GLY A 660 -0.36 32.81 9.30
N ALA A 661 -1.60 32.37 9.26
CA ALA A 661 -2.67 33.04 8.53
C ALA A 661 -4.06 32.75 9.12
N GLU A 662 -4.93 33.73 9.11
CA GLU A 662 -6.37 33.54 9.27
C GLU A 662 -6.98 33.21 7.90
N ILE A 663 -7.67 32.10 7.82
CA ILE A 663 -8.32 31.58 6.62
C ILE A 663 -9.84 31.64 6.82
N THR A 664 -10.53 32.29 5.90
CA THR A 664 -12.00 32.28 5.86
C THR A 664 -12.44 31.54 4.61
N LEU A 665 -13.26 30.50 4.77
CA LEU A 665 -13.84 29.74 3.67
C LEU A 665 -15.05 30.45 3.08
N ALA A 666 -15.48 30.03 1.89
CA ALA A 666 -16.65 30.58 1.20
C ALA A 666 -17.97 30.38 1.97
N ASP A 667 -18.07 29.33 2.79
CA ASP A 667 -19.19 29.05 3.68
C ASP A 667 -19.15 29.84 5.00
N GLY A 668 -18.14 30.70 5.19
CA GLY A 668 -17.92 31.52 6.38
C GLY A 668 -17.15 30.83 7.50
N ALA A 669 -16.76 29.56 7.36
CA ALA A 669 -15.93 28.88 8.34
C ALA A 669 -14.55 29.55 8.44
N LYS A 670 -14.02 29.67 9.66
CA LYS A 670 -12.73 30.34 9.92
C LYS A 670 -11.75 29.38 10.56
N TYR A 671 -10.52 29.43 10.08
CA TYR A 671 -9.40 28.68 10.62
C TYR A 671 -8.23 29.63 10.91
N VAL A 672 -7.52 29.34 11.98
CA VAL A 672 -6.26 29.99 12.31
C VAL A 672 -5.14 28.98 12.11
N VAL A 673 -4.27 29.27 11.16
CA VAL A 673 -3.03 28.53 10.98
C VAL A 673 -1.96 29.27 11.76
N ASP A 674 -1.36 28.62 12.77
CA ASP A 674 -0.31 29.18 13.59
C ASP A 674 0.89 28.21 13.62
N PHE A 675 1.98 28.58 12.96
CA PHE A 675 3.18 27.76 12.88
C PHE A 675 4.00 27.74 14.17
N ASN A 676 3.70 28.57 15.17
CA ASN A 676 4.27 28.42 16.51
C ASN A 676 3.87 27.07 17.14
N GLU A 677 2.78 26.48 16.70
CA GLU A 677 2.36 25.13 17.10
C GLU A 677 3.32 24.02 16.63
N ILE A 678 4.10 24.28 15.58
CA ILE A 678 5.15 23.40 15.08
C ILE A 678 6.51 23.75 15.70
N ASP A 679 6.79 25.05 15.85
CA ASP A 679 8.08 25.55 16.35
C ASP A 679 8.25 25.34 17.87
N GLY A 680 7.17 24.93 18.53
CA GLY A 680 7.08 24.84 19.98
C GLY A 680 7.90 23.71 20.60
N PHE A 681 9.21 23.88 20.69
CA PHE A 681 9.87 23.55 21.94
C PHE A 681 9.45 24.62 22.95
N LYS A 682 8.29 24.46 23.58
CA LYS A 682 8.04 25.15 24.84
C LYS A 682 9.14 24.63 25.75
N SER A 683 10.15 25.48 26.01
CA SER A 683 11.06 25.31 27.11
C SER A 683 10.22 25.03 28.35
N CYS A 684 10.31 23.83 28.90
CA CYS A 684 9.79 23.49 30.19
C CYS A 684 10.50 24.36 31.25
#